data_e2ff910b18f2315e5662bda0a6ec106a
#
_entry.id   e2ff910b18f2315e5662bda0a6ec106a
#
_cell.length_a   1.000
_cell.length_b   1.000
_cell.length_c   1.000
_cell.angle_alpha   90.00
_cell.angle_beta   90.00
_cell.angle_gamma   90.00
#
_symmetry.space_group_name_H-M   'P 1'
#
loop_
_entity.id
_entity.type
_entity.pdbx_description
1 polymer ?
#
loop_
_entity_poly.entity_id
_entity_poly.type
_entity_poly.pdbx_seq_one_letter_code
_entity_poly.pdbx_strand_id
1 'polypeptide(L)'
;LETTTARQISRVQLNAARGGACSWMRDSQQLLCHLVDPRRGRAPEKPMVPSGPIIQETSGRVGAIRTYQDLLKTPFDVILYDYYMTSIPTLIDVGSGRTTQLASRGIYASFSPSPSGDYFLVRERVKPYSYLVPDGRFAEEISVVAADGDLVRELPGKPLQEATIVGGVPVGPRNIGWMTGRDQTLTYLEALDGGDPNADVEYRDRLMRLELAASPQEVLRTEFRYAGLSISESGTGFLSEFDQPTRTRRLWRVPMDDPDAKELLWERNSEDRYGDPGTPLTMLNDDGHRFVRQDGDWIFLTGAGASDQGDRPFLDRFNLETGESERLWRAGSDSYETMVAVLDDDANRILTRYETRAEPPNFYVRDLESGQRTALTDFPDPHPQLSGIQKQFVTYERDDGVQLSATLLLPPGYVEGQRLPVVVWAYPREYSNADVAGQVRGNPNQFTRIGGYSHLFFLTQGYAVFDAATMPIVGGNLANDTYVEQLVASGQAAVDKLVDLGVGDRDRIGIGGHSYGAFMTANILAHSDAFRAGIARSGAYNRTLTPFGFQNERRTYWEAPEVYFSMSPFMAADQVNEPMLMIHGLADNNSGTFPIQSERMFAALEGHGATARLIMLENESHGYRARESVMHTLAEMVEWFDVYLKNAEPRRITF
;
A
#
# COMPACT_ATOMS: atom_id res chain seq x y z
N LEU A 1 -9.47 -31.22 -4.27
CA LEU A 1 -10.72 -30.87 -3.54
C LEU A 1 -11.70 -32.04 -3.48
N GLU A 2 -11.68 -32.95 -4.48
CA GLU A 2 -12.61 -34.11 -4.52
C GLU A 2 -12.49 -35.03 -3.32
N THR A 3 -11.29 -35.18 -2.74
CA THR A 3 -11.06 -36.12 -1.62
C THR A 3 -11.03 -35.43 -0.25
N THR A 4 -10.97 -34.09 -0.18
CA THR A 4 -10.79 -33.32 1.06
C THR A 4 -9.59 -33.78 1.93
N THR A 5 -8.67 -34.57 1.33
CA THR A 5 -7.54 -35.20 2.04
C THR A 5 -6.24 -34.50 1.69
N ALA A 6 -5.52 -34.01 2.70
CA ALA A 6 -4.16 -33.47 2.52
C ALA A 6 -3.15 -34.61 2.46
N ARG A 7 -2.23 -34.54 1.48
CA ARG A 7 -1.11 -35.49 1.33
C ARG A 7 0.21 -34.73 1.40
N GLN A 8 1.13 -35.21 2.22
CA GLN A 8 2.51 -34.71 2.20
C GLN A 8 3.20 -35.13 0.91
N ILE A 9 3.66 -34.18 0.10
CA ILE A 9 4.34 -34.41 -1.17
C ILE A 9 5.82 -34.73 -0.95
N SER A 10 6.48 -34.00 -0.04
CA SER A 10 7.93 -34.10 0.19
C SER A 10 8.27 -33.85 1.66
N ARG A 11 9.50 -34.21 2.06
CA ARG A 11 10.05 -33.96 3.40
C ARG A 11 11.10 -32.85 3.40
N VAL A 12 11.22 -32.08 2.32
CA VAL A 12 12.17 -30.97 2.22
C VAL A 12 11.78 -29.82 3.17
N GLN A 13 12.77 -29.06 3.60
CA GLN A 13 12.54 -27.85 4.38
C GLN A 13 12.46 -26.65 3.44
N LEU A 14 11.33 -25.95 3.47
CA LEU A 14 11.08 -24.74 2.69
C LEU A 14 11.76 -23.54 3.35
N ASN A 15 12.41 -22.70 2.54
CA ASN A 15 12.90 -21.40 2.97
C ASN A 15 11.86 -20.32 2.67
N ALA A 16 11.12 -19.91 3.68
CA ALA A 16 10.11 -18.86 3.59
C ALA A 16 10.61 -17.48 4.10
N ALA A 17 11.93 -17.29 4.25
CA ALA A 17 12.49 -16.04 4.78
C ALA A 17 12.15 -14.81 3.91
N ARG A 18 11.87 -15.02 2.62
CA ARG A 18 11.46 -13.97 1.67
C ARG A 18 9.95 -13.99 1.33
N GLY A 19 9.13 -14.69 2.09
CA GLY A 19 7.69 -14.83 1.86
C GLY A 19 7.30 -16.21 1.34
N GLY A 20 6.49 -16.28 0.27
CA GLY A 20 6.05 -17.56 -0.32
C GLY A 20 7.24 -18.41 -0.79
N ALA A 21 7.40 -19.60 -0.20
CA ALA A 21 8.53 -20.47 -0.51
C ALA A 21 8.35 -21.26 -1.81
N CYS A 22 7.13 -21.39 -2.32
CA CYS A 22 6.81 -22.16 -3.53
C CYS A 22 5.81 -21.43 -4.42
N SER A 23 5.91 -21.66 -5.73
CA SER A 23 4.95 -21.29 -6.74
C SER A 23 4.68 -22.47 -7.69
N TRP A 24 3.47 -22.56 -8.22
CA TRP A 24 3.16 -23.55 -9.25
C TRP A 24 3.88 -23.24 -10.55
N MET A 25 4.42 -24.26 -11.18
CA MET A 25 4.76 -24.21 -12.60
C MET A 25 3.50 -24.27 -13.44
N ARG A 26 3.57 -23.80 -14.68
CA ARG A 26 2.44 -23.69 -15.59
C ARG A 26 1.73 -25.04 -15.84
N ASP A 27 2.49 -26.11 -15.93
CA ASP A 27 1.97 -27.47 -16.15
C ASP A 27 1.09 -27.99 -15.00
N SER A 28 1.02 -27.28 -13.88
CA SER A 28 0.35 -27.70 -12.63
C SER A 28 0.81 -29.08 -12.11
N GLN A 29 1.95 -29.57 -12.60
CA GLN A 29 2.56 -30.82 -12.18
C GLN A 29 3.77 -30.61 -11.28
N GLN A 30 4.37 -29.43 -11.33
CA GLN A 30 5.56 -29.09 -10.58
C GLN A 30 5.38 -27.83 -9.75
N LEU A 31 6.12 -27.78 -8.64
CA LEU A 31 6.28 -26.58 -7.79
C LEU A 31 7.74 -26.13 -7.88
N LEU A 32 7.96 -24.86 -8.20
CA LEU A 32 9.23 -24.19 -7.99
C LEU A 32 9.30 -23.73 -6.54
N CYS A 33 10.24 -24.29 -5.78
CA CYS A 33 10.38 -24.00 -4.36
C CYS A 33 11.80 -23.53 -4.01
N HIS A 34 11.91 -22.66 -3.02
CA HIS A 34 13.15 -22.29 -2.38
C HIS A 34 13.36 -23.18 -1.15
N LEU A 35 14.42 -24.01 -1.15
CA LEU A 35 14.69 -24.94 -0.07
C LEU A 35 15.78 -24.41 0.87
N VAL A 36 15.69 -24.79 2.13
CA VAL A 36 16.78 -24.62 3.09
C VAL A 36 17.93 -25.56 2.72
N ASP A 37 19.18 -25.07 2.68
CA ASP A 37 20.35 -25.95 2.50
C ASP A 37 20.45 -26.91 3.71
N PRO A 38 20.36 -28.24 3.52
CA PRO A 38 20.45 -29.19 4.61
C PRO A 38 21.76 -29.08 5.43
N ARG A 39 22.80 -28.49 4.82
CA ARG A 39 24.11 -28.28 5.45
C ARG A 39 24.21 -26.96 6.21
N ARG A 40 23.16 -26.16 6.27
CA ARG A 40 23.15 -24.80 6.87
C ARG A 40 23.59 -24.82 8.35
N GLY A 41 23.30 -25.91 9.09
CA GLY A 41 23.61 -26.01 10.50
C GLY A 41 22.69 -25.16 11.40
N ARG A 42 23.14 -24.87 12.62
CA ARG A 42 22.44 -24.02 13.58
C ARG A 42 22.61 -22.55 13.23
N ALA A 43 21.63 -21.74 13.65
CA ALA A 43 21.73 -20.29 13.49
C ALA A 43 22.96 -19.76 14.25
N PRO A 44 23.72 -18.81 13.66
CA PRO A 44 24.84 -18.17 14.32
C PRO A 44 24.38 -17.46 15.60
N GLU A 45 25.15 -17.61 16.66
CA GLU A 45 24.91 -16.91 17.92
C GLU A 45 25.67 -15.57 17.92
N LYS A 46 25.04 -14.53 18.49
CA LYS A 46 25.66 -13.22 18.59
C LYS A 46 26.87 -13.28 19.51
N PRO A 47 28.07 -12.87 19.07
CA PRO A 47 29.23 -12.82 19.93
C PRO A 47 29.00 -11.94 21.15
N MET A 48 29.40 -12.40 22.35
CA MET A 48 29.32 -11.61 23.57
C MET A 48 30.20 -10.34 23.50
N VAL A 49 31.33 -10.45 22.79
CA VAL A 49 32.25 -9.31 22.57
C VAL A 49 32.24 -8.98 21.08
N PRO A 50 31.95 -7.73 20.71
CA PRO A 50 31.99 -7.29 19.31
C PRO A 50 33.39 -7.48 18.73
N SER A 51 33.48 -7.89 17.45
CA SER A 51 34.75 -8.06 16.74
C SER A 51 35.43 -6.73 16.38
N GLY A 52 34.72 -5.60 16.51
CA GLY A 52 35.21 -4.26 16.21
C GLY A 52 34.08 -3.21 16.20
N PRO A 53 34.40 -1.95 15.96
CA PRO A 53 33.41 -0.88 15.83
C PRO A 53 32.61 -1.03 14.53
N ILE A 54 31.44 -0.39 14.48
CA ILE A 54 30.69 -0.16 13.24
C ILE A 54 31.29 1.06 12.56
N ILE A 55 31.76 0.90 11.31
CA ILE A 55 32.35 1.97 10.52
C ILE A 55 31.45 2.27 9.34
N GLN A 56 31.06 3.53 9.17
CA GLN A 56 30.35 4.04 8.02
C GLN A 56 31.16 5.15 7.38
N GLU A 57 31.34 5.09 6.07
CA GLU A 57 32.11 6.09 5.31
C GLU A 57 31.27 6.61 4.15
N THR A 58 31.50 7.85 3.76
CA THR A 58 30.97 8.44 2.53
C THR A 58 32.11 8.81 1.60
N SER A 59 31.95 8.54 0.32
CA SER A 59 32.94 8.85 -0.74
C SER A 59 32.68 10.20 -1.43
N GLY A 60 31.85 11.07 -0.86
CA GLY A 60 31.47 12.36 -1.43
C GLY A 60 30.44 12.28 -2.56
N ARG A 61 29.83 11.11 -2.79
CA ARG A 61 28.68 10.99 -3.71
C ARG A 61 27.44 11.55 -3.02
N VAL A 62 26.70 12.39 -3.75
CA VAL A 62 25.38 12.87 -3.29
C VAL A 62 24.41 11.70 -3.31
N GLY A 63 23.79 11.44 -2.16
CA GLY A 63 22.78 10.40 -2.00
C GLY A 63 21.64 10.95 -1.15
N ALA A 64 20.76 11.77 -1.75
CA ALA A 64 19.53 12.25 -1.12
C ALA A 64 18.50 11.14 -1.11
N ILE A 65 18.62 10.20 -0.18
CA ILE A 65 17.73 9.05 -0.05
C ILE A 65 16.80 9.20 1.15
N ARG A 66 15.67 8.50 1.11
CA ARG A 66 14.81 8.35 2.29
C ARG A 66 15.58 7.69 3.42
N THR A 67 15.30 8.12 4.64
CA THR A 67 15.82 7.46 5.84
C THR A 67 15.05 6.15 6.04
N TYR A 68 15.75 5.04 6.12
CA TYR A 68 15.19 3.71 6.31
C TYR A 68 15.42 3.17 7.72
N GLN A 69 14.53 2.28 8.15
CA GLN A 69 14.65 1.44 9.33
C GLN A 69 14.94 0.00 8.91
N ASP A 70 15.10 -0.88 9.87
CA ASP A 70 15.25 -2.33 9.68
C ASP A 70 16.35 -2.69 8.67
N LEU A 71 17.50 -2.02 8.84
CA LEU A 71 18.69 -2.23 8.02
C LEU A 71 19.68 -3.17 8.71
N LEU A 72 20.58 -3.73 7.93
CA LEU A 72 21.80 -4.32 8.50
C LEU A 72 22.55 -3.24 9.27
N LYS A 73 22.99 -3.52 10.49
CA LYS A 73 23.68 -2.56 11.37
C LYS A 73 25.08 -2.99 11.74
N THR A 74 25.33 -4.30 11.72
CA THR A 74 26.58 -4.90 12.20
C THR A 74 27.05 -6.01 11.26
N PRO A 75 28.35 -6.39 11.29
CA PRO A 75 28.83 -7.57 10.57
C PRO A 75 28.08 -8.86 10.96
N PHE A 76 27.57 -8.93 12.18
CA PHE A 76 26.77 -10.08 12.61
C PHE A 76 25.42 -10.14 11.89
N ASP A 77 24.79 -9.02 11.60
CA ASP A 77 23.54 -8.95 10.84
C ASP A 77 23.77 -9.46 9.41
N VAL A 78 24.93 -9.19 8.81
CA VAL A 78 25.33 -9.75 7.51
C VAL A 78 25.41 -11.27 7.56
N ILE A 79 25.99 -11.84 8.63
CA ILE A 79 26.08 -13.29 8.83
C ILE A 79 24.68 -13.90 8.99
N LEU A 80 23.77 -13.24 9.74
CA LEU A 80 22.38 -13.67 9.88
C LEU A 80 21.60 -13.56 8.57
N TYR A 81 21.83 -12.49 7.81
CA TYR A 81 21.22 -12.29 6.50
C TYR A 81 21.63 -13.43 5.55
N ASP A 82 22.92 -13.73 5.42
CA ASP A 82 23.42 -14.87 4.64
C ASP A 82 22.80 -16.18 5.11
N TYR A 83 22.74 -16.39 6.42
CA TYR A 83 22.21 -17.64 6.99
C TYR A 83 20.73 -17.85 6.65
N TYR A 84 19.87 -16.84 6.84
CA TYR A 84 18.43 -16.99 6.65
C TYR A 84 17.99 -16.84 5.19
N MET A 85 18.64 -15.97 4.42
CA MET A 85 18.23 -15.67 3.05
C MET A 85 18.75 -16.66 2.02
N THR A 86 19.83 -17.40 2.32
CA THR A 86 20.37 -18.42 1.41
C THR A 86 19.36 -19.55 1.22
N SER A 87 19.07 -19.87 -0.05
CA SER A 87 18.17 -20.93 -0.46
C SER A 87 18.71 -21.72 -1.66
N ILE A 88 18.06 -22.83 -1.98
CA ILE A 88 18.34 -23.66 -3.16
C ILE A 88 17.05 -23.72 -3.98
N PRO A 89 16.99 -23.07 -5.17
CA PRO A 89 15.86 -23.19 -6.08
C PRO A 89 15.73 -24.62 -6.60
N THR A 90 14.55 -25.20 -6.44
CA THR A 90 14.31 -26.63 -6.71
C THR A 90 12.92 -26.85 -7.27
N LEU A 91 12.79 -27.61 -8.33
CA LEU A 91 11.51 -28.12 -8.80
C LEU A 91 11.12 -29.36 -7.99
N ILE A 92 9.84 -29.43 -7.62
CA ILE A 92 9.23 -30.58 -6.93
C ILE A 92 8.10 -31.12 -7.79
N ASP A 93 8.22 -32.33 -8.28
CA ASP A 93 7.15 -33.03 -8.98
C ASP A 93 6.07 -33.45 -7.97
N VAL A 94 4.83 -32.98 -8.18
CA VAL A 94 3.73 -33.15 -7.22
C VAL A 94 3.24 -34.61 -7.19
N GLY A 95 3.34 -35.32 -8.29
CA GLY A 95 2.94 -36.71 -8.40
C GLY A 95 3.86 -37.68 -7.65
N SER A 96 5.15 -37.57 -7.90
CA SER A 96 6.21 -38.48 -7.38
C SER A 96 6.93 -37.98 -6.14
N GLY A 97 6.88 -36.65 -5.86
CA GLY A 97 7.69 -36.00 -4.82
C GLY A 97 9.19 -35.89 -5.18
N ARG A 98 9.58 -36.20 -6.43
CA ARG A 98 10.96 -36.05 -6.89
C ARG A 98 11.37 -34.59 -6.94
N THR A 99 12.60 -34.32 -6.53
CA THR A 99 13.18 -32.96 -6.52
C THR A 99 14.29 -32.84 -7.57
N THR A 100 14.31 -31.72 -8.29
CA THR A 100 15.37 -31.37 -9.26
C THR A 100 15.90 -29.98 -8.89
N GLN A 101 17.17 -29.91 -8.48
CA GLN A 101 17.82 -28.65 -8.16
C GLN A 101 18.12 -27.88 -9.46
N LEU A 102 17.71 -26.60 -9.51
CA LEU A 102 17.89 -25.73 -10.68
C LEU A 102 19.14 -24.85 -10.59
N ALA A 103 19.59 -24.52 -9.40
CA ALA A 103 20.76 -23.66 -9.19
C ALA A 103 21.49 -24.04 -7.90
N SER A 104 22.70 -23.53 -7.73
CA SER A 104 23.47 -23.66 -6.49
C SER A 104 22.79 -22.93 -5.35
N ARG A 105 23.34 -23.07 -4.13
CA ARG A 105 22.91 -22.27 -3.00
C ARG A 105 23.26 -20.80 -3.21
N GLY A 106 22.30 -19.89 -3.03
CA GLY A 106 22.49 -18.46 -3.22
C GLY A 106 21.38 -17.65 -2.54
N ILE A 107 21.47 -16.34 -2.62
CA ILE A 107 20.42 -15.45 -2.13
C ILE A 107 19.65 -14.92 -3.33
N TYR A 108 18.58 -15.59 -3.68
CA TYR A 108 17.78 -15.29 -4.86
C TYR A 108 16.70 -14.23 -4.54
N ALA A 109 16.79 -13.07 -5.18
CA ALA A 109 15.73 -12.05 -5.15
C ALA A 109 14.49 -12.54 -5.87
N SER A 110 14.68 -13.24 -7.01
CA SER A 110 13.63 -13.94 -7.72
C SER A 110 14.21 -15.06 -8.60
N PHE A 111 13.39 -16.05 -8.85
CA PHE A 111 13.64 -17.14 -9.79
C PHE A 111 12.34 -17.34 -10.58
N SER A 112 12.23 -16.72 -11.76
CA SER A 112 10.97 -16.57 -12.49
C SER A 112 10.96 -17.38 -13.77
N PRO A 113 10.04 -18.37 -13.91
CA PRO A 113 9.96 -19.15 -15.15
C PRO A 113 9.52 -18.29 -16.33
N SER A 114 10.02 -18.65 -17.53
CA SER A 114 9.49 -18.15 -18.80
C SER A 114 8.04 -18.60 -19.00
N PRO A 115 7.32 -18.05 -19.98
CA PRO A 115 5.98 -18.49 -20.31
C PRO A 115 5.82 -20.00 -20.56
N SER A 116 6.77 -20.69 -21.18
CA SER A 116 6.75 -22.17 -21.33
C SER A 116 7.23 -22.92 -20.08
N GLY A 117 8.07 -22.28 -19.25
CA GLY A 117 8.77 -22.94 -18.16
C GLY A 117 10.12 -23.54 -18.56
N ASP A 118 10.56 -23.39 -19.81
CA ASP A 118 11.82 -23.91 -20.31
C ASP A 118 13.05 -23.10 -19.87
N TYR A 119 12.83 -21.85 -19.51
CA TYR A 119 13.84 -20.92 -19.04
C TYR A 119 13.45 -20.28 -17.72
N PHE A 120 14.46 -19.81 -16.97
CA PHE A 120 14.27 -19.08 -15.73
C PHE A 120 15.08 -17.77 -15.76
N LEU A 121 14.43 -16.66 -15.48
CA LEU A 121 15.10 -15.39 -15.17
C LEU A 121 15.52 -15.44 -13.71
N VAL A 122 16.82 -15.44 -13.47
CA VAL A 122 17.44 -15.52 -12.14
C VAL A 122 17.97 -14.16 -11.74
N ARG A 123 17.66 -13.74 -10.52
CA ARG A 123 18.18 -12.51 -9.90
C ARG A 123 18.79 -12.91 -8.55
N GLU A 124 20.09 -12.91 -8.48
CA GLU A 124 20.84 -13.28 -7.27
C GLU A 124 21.44 -12.05 -6.60
N ARG A 125 21.23 -11.91 -5.30
CA ARG A 125 21.85 -10.89 -4.47
C ARG A 125 23.33 -11.16 -4.28
N VAL A 126 24.16 -10.16 -4.53
CA VAL A 126 25.62 -10.29 -4.39
C VAL A 126 26.18 -9.26 -3.42
N LYS A 127 27.30 -9.59 -2.80
CA LYS A 127 28.05 -8.69 -1.92
C LYS A 127 28.81 -7.61 -2.73
N PRO A 128 29.12 -6.46 -2.10
CA PRO A 128 28.84 -6.08 -0.71
C PRO A 128 27.39 -5.67 -0.50
N TYR A 129 26.85 -5.96 0.69
CA TYR A 129 25.55 -5.45 1.12
C TYR A 129 25.70 -4.05 1.71
N SER A 130 24.57 -3.34 1.84
CA SER A 130 24.54 -1.98 2.38
C SER A 130 23.99 -1.93 3.79
N TYR A 131 24.51 -1.01 4.58
CA TYR A 131 23.95 -0.59 5.86
C TYR A 131 23.02 0.65 5.75
N LEU A 132 22.85 1.19 4.52
CA LEU A 132 22.12 2.45 4.27
C LEU A 132 20.77 2.24 3.59
N VAL A 133 20.60 1.11 2.89
CA VAL A 133 19.41 0.82 2.10
C VAL A 133 18.88 -0.60 2.36
N PRO A 134 17.57 -0.82 2.18
CA PRO A 134 16.98 -2.13 2.37
C PRO A 134 17.40 -3.12 1.28
N ASP A 135 17.22 -4.40 1.56
CA ASP A 135 17.52 -5.56 0.69
C ASP A 135 17.10 -5.37 -0.77
N GLY A 136 15.91 -4.82 -1.02
CA GLY A 136 15.43 -4.54 -2.37
C GLY A 136 16.35 -3.65 -3.23
N ARG A 137 17.30 -2.95 -2.61
CA ARG A 137 18.27 -2.04 -3.26
C ARG A 137 19.69 -2.62 -3.36
N PHE A 138 19.93 -3.83 -2.86
CA PHE A 138 21.23 -4.49 -2.97
C PHE A 138 21.57 -4.83 -4.43
N ALA A 139 22.86 -5.01 -4.69
CA ALA A 139 23.37 -5.44 -5.99
C ALA A 139 22.83 -6.83 -6.37
N GLU A 140 22.59 -7.02 -7.66
CA GLU A 140 22.15 -8.30 -8.22
C GLU A 140 22.96 -8.67 -9.44
N GLU A 141 23.33 -9.94 -9.53
CA GLU A 141 23.66 -10.61 -10.79
C GLU A 141 22.36 -11.13 -11.38
N ILE A 142 22.21 -10.93 -12.71
CA ILE A 142 21.00 -11.29 -13.43
C ILE A 142 21.37 -12.18 -14.59
N SER A 143 20.72 -13.34 -14.70
CA SER A 143 20.98 -14.29 -15.78
C SER A 143 19.70 -15.01 -16.21
N VAL A 144 19.77 -15.64 -17.36
CA VAL A 144 18.78 -16.62 -17.81
C VAL A 144 19.43 -17.97 -17.83
N VAL A 145 18.77 -18.95 -17.17
CA VAL A 145 19.18 -20.36 -17.18
C VAL A 145 18.08 -21.20 -17.81
N ALA A 146 18.46 -22.32 -18.42
CA ALA A 146 17.53 -23.32 -18.92
C ALA A 146 16.98 -24.21 -17.78
N ALA A 147 15.94 -25.00 -18.05
CA ALA A 147 15.32 -25.87 -17.06
C ALA A 147 16.26 -27.01 -16.54
N ASP A 148 17.34 -27.31 -17.24
CA ASP A 148 18.40 -28.23 -16.80
C ASP A 148 19.47 -27.56 -15.94
N GLY A 149 19.41 -26.22 -15.78
CA GLY A 149 20.34 -25.42 -15.00
C GLY A 149 21.49 -24.80 -15.81
N ASP A 150 21.57 -25.03 -17.11
CA ASP A 150 22.60 -24.48 -17.96
C ASP A 150 22.42 -22.98 -18.16
N LEU A 151 23.52 -22.21 -18.08
CA LEU A 151 23.53 -20.78 -18.33
C LEU A 151 23.26 -20.50 -19.82
N VAL A 152 22.15 -19.77 -20.07
CA VAL A 152 21.76 -19.35 -21.44
C VAL A 152 22.31 -17.96 -21.75
N ARG A 153 22.18 -17.02 -20.80
CA ARG A 153 22.61 -15.64 -21.00
C ARG A 153 22.86 -14.91 -19.68
N GLU A 154 23.97 -14.19 -19.61
CA GLU A 154 24.19 -13.17 -18.59
C GLU A 154 23.58 -11.84 -19.04
N LEU A 155 22.95 -11.14 -18.11
CA LEU A 155 22.35 -9.83 -18.31
C LEU A 155 23.10 -8.78 -17.51
N PRO A 156 23.00 -7.49 -17.86
CA PRO A 156 23.57 -6.43 -17.03
C PRO A 156 22.99 -6.51 -15.62
N GLY A 157 23.87 -6.64 -14.64
CA GLY A 157 23.51 -6.71 -13.22
C GLY A 157 22.93 -5.38 -12.73
N LYS A 158 22.18 -5.47 -11.65
CA LYS A 158 21.73 -4.28 -10.94
C LYS A 158 22.80 -3.84 -9.94
N PRO A 159 23.36 -2.62 -10.06
CA PRO A 159 24.30 -2.11 -9.05
C PRO A 159 23.63 -1.85 -7.72
N LEU A 160 24.42 -1.74 -6.65
CA LEU A 160 23.96 -1.27 -5.35
C LEU A 160 23.37 0.16 -5.45
N GLN A 161 22.15 0.35 -4.95
CA GLN A 161 21.35 1.57 -5.18
C GLN A 161 21.30 2.46 -3.93
N GLU A 162 22.43 2.98 -3.51
CA GLU A 162 22.54 3.92 -2.38
C GLU A 162 22.32 5.39 -2.78
N ALA A 163 22.32 5.70 -4.07
CA ALA A 163 22.25 7.07 -4.58
C ALA A 163 20.96 7.41 -5.33
N THR A 164 19.93 6.55 -5.30
CA THR A 164 18.65 6.86 -5.94
C THR A 164 17.91 7.90 -5.10
N ILE A 165 17.74 9.10 -5.64
CA ILE A 165 17.07 10.22 -4.98
C ILE A 165 15.58 9.94 -4.72
N VAL A 166 14.97 10.71 -3.82
CA VAL A 166 13.54 10.57 -3.50
C VAL A 166 12.67 10.90 -4.71
N GLY A 167 11.79 9.99 -5.08
CA GLY A 167 10.95 10.10 -6.28
C GLY A 167 11.65 9.70 -7.58
N GLY A 168 12.97 9.44 -7.54
CA GLY A 168 13.75 9.00 -8.67
C GLY A 168 13.69 7.48 -8.92
N VAL A 169 14.31 7.04 -10.00
CA VAL A 169 14.45 5.64 -10.37
C VAL A 169 15.92 5.26 -10.58
N PRO A 170 16.29 3.99 -10.46
CA PRO A 170 17.65 3.54 -10.73
C PRO A 170 18.06 3.80 -12.18
N VAL A 171 19.33 4.12 -12.38
CA VAL A 171 19.97 4.19 -13.69
C VAL A 171 20.35 2.77 -14.15
N GLY A 172 20.25 2.52 -15.46
CA GLY A 172 20.48 1.21 -16.06
C GLY A 172 19.21 0.37 -16.16
N PRO A 173 19.33 -0.89 -16.63
CA PRO A 173 18.20 -1.77 -16.83
C PRO A 173 17.43 -2.02 -15.53
N ARG A 174 16.12 -1.80 -15.56
CA ARG A 174 15.20 -2.05 -14.43
C ARG A 174 13.93 -2.74 -14.90
N ASN A 175 13.20 -3.35 -13.96
CA ASN A 175 11.96 -4.08 -14.25
C ASN A 175 12.14 -5.15 -15.34
N ILE A 176 13.28 -5.84 -15.32
CA ILE A 176 13.54 -6.93 -16.27
C ILE A 176 12.55 -8.07 -15.98
N GLY A 177 11.85 -8.50 -17.01
CA GLY A 177 10.86 -9.57 -16.91
C GLY A 177 10.56 -10.21 -18.25
N TRP A 178 9.91 -11.37 -18.22
CA TRP A 178 9.45 -12.04 -19.44
C TRP A 178 8.35 -11.25 -20.12
N MET A 179 8.44 -11.17 -21.45
CA MET A 179 7.35 -10.63 -22.25
C MET A 179 6.20 -11.65 -22.30
N THR A 180 4.98 -11.20 -22.02
CA THR A 180 3.80 -12.06 -22.02
C THR A 180 3.66 -12.83 -23.34
N GLY A 181 3.49 -14.15 -23.27
CA GLY A 181 3.30 -15.02 -24.44
C GLY A 181 4.55 -15.27 -25.29
N ARG A 182 5.76 -14.86 -24.85
CA ARG A 182 7.01 -15.08 -25.60
C ARG A 182 8.12 -15.65 -24.71
N ASP A 183 8.50 -16.90 -24.95
CA ASP A 183 9.43 -17.67 -24.10
C ASP A 183 10.85 -17.18 -24.07
N GLN A 184 11.33 -16.59 -25.15
CA GLN A 184 12.74 -16.20 -25.30
C GLN A 184 12.90 -14.68 -25.35
N THR A 185 11.88 -13.96 -24.90
CA THR A 185 11.86 -12.50 -24.98
C THR A 185 11.69 -11.89 -23.59
N LEU A 186 12.62 -11.04 -23.23
CA LEU A 186 12.57 -10.19 -22.04
C LEU A 186 12.25 -8.75 -22.44
N THR A 187 11.64 -8.04 -21.52
CA THR A 187 11.50 -6.57 -21.57
C THR A 187 12.15 -5.95 -20.35
N TYR A 188 12.65 -4.74 -20.50
CA TYR A 188 13.17 -3.93 -19.41
C TYR A 188 13.11 -2.44 -19.73
N LEU A 189 13.28 -1.62 -18.72
CA LEU A 189 13.25 -0.17 -18.82
C LEU A 189 14.61 0.43 -18.57
N GLU A 190 14.90 1.56 -19.22
CA GLU A 190 16.03 2.42 -18.92
C GLU A 190 15.55 3.87 -18.75
N ALA A 191 16.11 4.54 -17.74
CA ALA A 191 15.84 5.95 -17.50
C ALA A 191 16.68 6.83 -18.45
N LEU A 192 16.02 7.74 -19.16
CA LEU A 192 16.65 8.70 -20.07
C LEU A 192 16.97 10.04 -19.38
N ASP A 193 16.40 10.27 -18.21
CA ASP A 193 16.60 11.45 -17.34
C ASP A 193 17.68 11.24 -16.27
N GLY A 194 18.50 10.20 -16.39
CA GLY A 194 19.46 9.83 -15.35
C GLY A 194 18.83 9.38 -14.03
N GLY A 195 17.54 9.06 -14.03
CA GLY A 195 16.76 8.66 -12.85
C GLY A 195 16.32 9.84 -11.98
N ASP A 196 16.58 11.09 -12.40
CA ASP A 196 16.19 12.31 -11.69
C ASP A 196 14.79 12.78 -12.15
N PRO A 197 13.78 12.77 -11.25
CA PRO A 197 12.44 13.23 -11.61
C PRO A 197 12.37 14.74 -11.90
N ASN A 198 13.39 15.52 -11.50
CA ASN A 198 13.45 16.96 -11.71
C ASN A 198 14.20 17.34 -13.01
N ALA A 199 14.81 16.38 -13.71
CA ALA A 199 15.48 16.65 -14.97
C ALA A 199 14.48 17.13 -16.03
N ASP A 200 14.85 18.18 -16.77
CA ASP A 200 14.09 18.69 -17.91
C ASP A 200 14.51 17.91 -19.17
N VAL A 201 13.69 16.94 -19.55
CA VAL A 201 13.94 16.02 -20.67
C VAL A 201 12.66 15.78 -21.47
N GLU A 202 12.79 15.51 -22.75
CA GLU A 202 11.66 15.20 -23.64
C GLU A 202 11.06 13.81 -23.29
N TYR A 203 11.92 12.83 -23.00
CA TYR A 203 11.52 11.47 -22.67
C TYR A 203 12.17 11.03 -21.37
N ARG A 204 11.38 10.43 -20.47
CA ARG A 204 11.86 9.96 -19.17
C ARG A 204 12.33 8.53 -19.17
N ASP A 205 11.67 7.66 -19.95
CA ASP A 205 12.00 6.25 -20.01
C ASP A 205 12.00 5.73 -21.45
N ARG A 206 12.75 4.64 -21.66
CA ARG A 206 12.59 3.79 -22.84
C ARG A 206 12.33 2.34 -22.44
N LEU A 207 11.43 1.70 -23.18
CA LEU A 207 11.16 0.27 -23.09
C LEU A 207 12.07 -0.46 -24.08
N MET A 208 12.81 -1.44 -23.58
CA MET A 208 13.69 -2.29 -24.35
C MET A 208 13.13 -3.69 -24.45
N ARG A 209 13.32 -4.34 -25.60
CA ARG A 209 13.05 -5.76 -25.84
C ARG A 209 14.38 -6.49 -26.07
N LEU A 210 14.49 -7.68 -25.48
CA LEU A 210 15.69 -8.51 -25.57
C LEU A 210 15.30 -9.94 -25.89
N GLU A 211 15.53 -10.35 -27.12
CA GLU A 211 15.53 -11.76 -27.50
C GLU A 211 16.79 -12.43 -26.93
N LEU A 212 16.68 -13.64 -26.37
CA LEU A 212 17.80 -14.30 -25.70
C LEU A 212 19.04 -14.48 -26.61
N ALA A 213 18.86 -14.63 -27.91
CA ALA A 213 19.94 -14.81 -28.89
C ALA A 213 20.34 -13.51 -29.62
N ALA A 214 19.72 -12.35 -29.32
CA ALA A 214 19.95 -11.12 -30.07
C ALA A 214 20.40 -9.94 -29.19
N SER A 215 20.80 -8.83 -29.82
CA SER A 215 21.06 -7.58 -29.12
C SER A 215 19.75 -6.90 -28.69
N PRO A 216 19.75 -6.13 -27.57
CA PRO A 216 18.59 -5.35 -27.17
C PRO A 216 18.11 -4.39 -28.25
N GLN A 217 16.80 -4.24 -28.37
CA GLN A 217 16.15 -3.30 -29.27
C GLN A 217 15.25 -2.36 -28.48
N GLU A 218 15.26 -1.08 -28.81
CA GLU A 218 14.32 -0.11 -28.30
C GLU A 218 12.93 -0.37 -28.90
N VAL A 219 11.90 -0.40 -28.07
CA VAL A 219 10.50 -0.59 -28.48
C VAL A 219 9.79 0.76 -28.58
N LEU A 220 9.86 1.56 -27.53
CA LEU A 220 9.22 2.88 -27.45
C LEU A 220 9.84 3.74 -26.35
N ARG A 221 9.56 5.03 -26.39
CA ARG A 221 9.86 6.01 -25.34
C ARG A 221 8.60 6.58 -24.72
N THR A 222 8.73 6.98 -23.45
CA THR A 222 7.65 7.59 -22.68
C THR A 222 8.03 9.01 -22.25
N GLU A 223 7.13 9.98 -22.46
CA GLU A 223 7.31 11.37 -22.02
C GLU A 223 7.23 11.47 -20.50
N PHE A 224 6.26 10.79 -19.89
CA PHE A 224 6.17 10.65 -18.44
C PHE A 224 6.86 9.37 -17.98
N ARG A 225 6.93 9.17 -16.66
CA ARG A 225 7.47 7.93 -16.12
C ARG A 225 6.58 6.74 -16.50
N TYR A 226 7.19 5.71 -17.07
CA TYR A 226 6.50 4.46 -17.37
C TYR A 226 5.82 3.89 -16.10
N ALA A 227 4.54 3.59 -16.20
CA ALA A 227 3.72 3.05 -15.10
C ALA A 227 3.22 1.62 -15.34
N GLY A 228 3.31 1.10 -16.57
CA GLY A 228 2.93 -0.28 -16.89
C GLY A 228 2.59 -0.46 -18.37
N LEU A 229 2.69 -1.70 -18.84
CA LEU A 229 2.24 -2.13 -20.16
C LEU A 229 1.52 -3.46 -20.00
N SER A 230 0.27 -3.52 -20.43
CA SER A 230 -0.50 -4.76 -20.57
C SER A 230 -0.76 -5.00 -22.07
N ILE A 231 -0.80 -6.24 -22.47
CA ILE A 231 -0.94 -6.61 -23.90
C ILE A 231 -2.17 -7.50 -24.07
N SER A 232 -2.94 -7.33 -25.13
CA SER A 232 -3.99 -8.25 -25.53
C SER A 232 -3.43 -9.41 -26.36
N GLU A 233 -4.19 -10.47 -26.55
CA GLU A 233 -3.79 -11.60 -27.40
C GLU A 233 -3.64 -11.20 -28.87
N SER A 234 -4.36 -10.15 -29.31
CA SER A 234 -4.24 -9.58 -30.66
C SER A 234 -2.93 -8.79 -30.89
N GLY A 235 -2.13 -8.58 -29.82
CA GLY A 235 -0.88 -7.82 -29.89
C GLY A 235 -1.06 -6.30 -29.69
N THR A 236 -2.23 -5.85 -29.23
CA THR A 236 -2.44 -4.45 -28.85
C THR A 236 -1.92 -4.22 -27.43
N GLY A 237 -1.00 -3.29 -27.26
CA GLY A 237 -0.48 -2.83 -25.98
C GLY A 237 -1.32 -1.71 -25.38
N PHE A 238 -1.42 -1.69 -24.06
CA PHE A 238 -2.03 -0.62 -23.24
C PHE A 238 -0.96 -0.08 -22.30
N LEU A 239 -0.30 1.01 -22.74
CA LEU A 239 0.80 1.65 -22.02
C LEU A 239 0.26 2.71 -21.08
N SER A 240 0.61 2.60 -19.83
CA SER A 240 0.32 3.61 -18.80
C SER A 240 1.57 4.42 -18.49
N GLU A 241 1.42 5.75 -18.46
CA GLU A 241 2.43 6.72 -18.04
C GLU A 241 1.90 7.55 -16.87
N PHE A 242 2.81 8.05 -16.03
CA PHE A 242 2.46 8.88 -14.89
C PHE A 242 3.45 10.00 -14.66
N ASP A 243 2.93 11.22 -14.54
CA ASP A 243 3.69 12.39 -14.09
C ASP A 243 3.36 12.71 -12.63
N GLN A 244 4.35 12.56 -11.78
CA GLN A 244 4.20 12.75 -10.33
C GLN A 244 3.90 14.20 -9.95
N PRO A 245 4.58 15.23 -10.51
CA PRO A 245 4.34 16.62 -10.16
C PRO A 245 2.93 17.10 -10.48
N THR A 246 2.40 16.77 -11.64
CA THR A 246 1.06 17.20 -12.09
C THR A 246 -0.04 16.23 -11.72
N ARG A 247 0.32 15.05 -11.19
CA ARG A 247 -0.62 13.93 -10.95
C ARG A 247 -1.28 13.41 -12.21
N THR A 248 -0.73 13.68 -13.39
CA THR A 248 -1.31 13.29 -14.67
C THR A 248 -0.99 11.84 -14.97
N ARG A 249 -2.02 11.09 -15.33
CA ARG A 249 -1.92 9.72 -15.85
C ARG A 249 -2.43 9.68 -17.28
N ARG A 250 -1.68 9.00 -18.15
CA ARG A 250 -2.04 8.69 -19.53
C ARG A 250 -2.22 7.20 -19.72
N LEU A 251 -3.16 6.81 -20.57
CA LEU A 251 -3.22 5.48 -21.15
C LEU A 251 -3.18 5.59 -22.67
N TRP A 252 -2.28 4.81 -23.27
CA TRP A 252 -2.08 4.75 -24.69
C TRP A 252 -2.44 3.38 -25.23
N ARG A 253 -3.08 3.32 -26.41
CA ARG A 253 -3.13 2.14 -27.28
C ARG A 253 -1.83 2.09 -28.08
N VAL A 254 -1.15 0.95 -28.09
CA VAL A 254 0.14 0.78 -28.76
C VAL A 254 0.09 -0.49 -29.60
N PRO A 255 0.09 -0.42 -30.94
CA PRO A 255 0.33 -1.58 -31.78
C PRO A 255 1.75 -2.10 -31.51
N MET A 256 1.90 -3.34 -30.99
CA MET A 256 3.21 -3.84 -30.57
C MET A 256 4.12 -4.24 -31.74
N ASP A 257 3.62 -4.26 -32.96
CA ASP A 257 4.35 -4.41 -34.22
C ASP A 257 4.75 -3.06 -34.86
N ASP A 258 4.08 -1.96 -34.51
CA ASP A 258 4.39 -0.58 -34.90
C ASP A 258 4.18 0.37 -33.71
N PRO A 259 5.08 0.37 -32.70
CA PRO A 259 4.88 1.16 -31.48
C PRO A 259 4.89 2.69 -31.68
N ASP A 260 5.40 3.18 -32.82
CA ASP A 260 5.38 4.61 -33.15
C ASP A 260 3.97 5.09 -33.51
N ALA A 261 3.07 4.19 -33.92
CA ALA A 261 1.66 4.47 -34.20
C ALA A 261 0.78 4.48 -32.93
N LYS A 262 1.37 4.79 -31.77
CA LYS A 262 0.61 4.84 -30.52
C LYS A 262 -0.44 5.96 -30.50
N GLU A 263 -1.59 5.69 -29.93
CA GLU A 263 -2.74 6.58 -29.80
C GLU A 263 -3.10 6.83 -28.33
N LEU A 264 -3.33 8.09 -27.96
CA LEU A 264 -3.76 8.45 -26.62
C LEU A 264 -5.25 8.09 -26.44
N LEU A 265 -5.55 7.16 -25.54
CA LEU A 265 -6.92 6.82 -25.18
C LEU A 265 -7.51 7.85 -24.22
N TRP A 266 -6.77 8.19 -23.15
CA TRP A 266 -7.15 9.24 -22.21
C TRP A 266 -5.98 9.78 -21.40
N GLU A 267 -6.14 11.04 -20.99
CA GLU A 267 -5.29 11.71 -20.02
C GLU A 267 -6.18 12.28 -18.91
N ARG A 268 -5.79 12.08 -17.66
CA ARG A 268 -6.55 12.55 -16.51
C ARG A 268 -5.68 12.83 -15.29
N ASN A 269 -6.20 13.63 -14.35
CA ASN A 269 -5.65 13.68 -13.02
C ASN A 269 -5.90 12.34 -12.30
N SER A 270 -4.85 11.72 -11.78
CA SER A 270 -4.93 10.43 -11.06
C SER A 270 -5.69 10.52 -9.72
N GLU A 271 -5.86 11.73 -9.18
CA GLU A 271 -6.62 11.99 -7.96
C GLU A 271 -8.13 12.17 -8.24
N ASP A 272 -8.50 12.48 -9.50
CA ASP A 272 -9.89 12.53 -9.92
C ASP A 272 -10.49 11.12 -10.00
N ARG A 273 -11.32 10.81 -9.01
CA ARG A 273 -12.00 9.52 -8.91
C ARG A 273 -13.32 9.48 -9.66
N TYR A 274 -13.98 10.63 -9.79
CA TYR A 274 -15.27 10.71 -10.48
C TYR A 274 -15.11 10.60 -11.99
N GLY A 275 -14.02 11.13 -12.53
CA GLY A 275 -13.65 10.99 -13.95
C GLY A 275 -12.85 9.74 -14.29
N ASP A 276 -12.72 8.76 -13.37
CA ASP A 276 -11.95 7.54 -13.64
C ASP A 276 -12.71 6.58 -14.56
N PRO A 277 -12.26 6.36 -15.82
CA PRO A 277 -12.91 5.46 -16.75
C PRO A 277 -12.72 3.98 -16.38
N GLY A 278 -11.91 3.68 -15.39
CA GLY A 278 -11.54 2.33 -15.00
C GLY A 278 -10.22 1.87 -15.60
N THR A 279 -9.95 0.59 -15.41
CA THR A 279 -8.70 -0.07 -15.84
C THR A 279 -9.04 -1.21 -16.79
N PRO A 280 -8.25 -1.42 -17.87
CA PRO A 280 -8.43 -2.55 -18.75
C PRO A 280 -8.44 -3.88 -17.98
N LEU A 281 -9.50 -4.65 -18.18
CA LEU A 281 -9.67 -5.96 -17.56
C LEU A 281 -8.69 -6.94 -18.15
N THR A 282 -7.96 -7.64 -17.28
CA THR A 282 -7.07 -8.72 -17.69
C THR A 282 -7.59 -10.07 -17.26
N MET A 283 -7.37 -11.09 -18.07
CA MET A 283 -7.72 -12.48 -17.78
C MET A 283 -6.58 -13.42 -18.17
N LEU A 284 -6.63 -14.63 -17.64
CA LEU A 284 -5.75 -15.70 -18.07
C LEU A 284 -6.34 -16.35 -19.32
N ASN A 285 -5.52 -16.58 -20.33
CA ASN A 285 -5.89 -17.44 -21.45
C ASN A 285 -5.69 -18.92 -21.10
N ASP A 286 -6.01 -19.81 -22.03
CA ASP A 286 -5.89 -21.26 -21.87
C ASP A 286 -4.45 -21.68 -21.54
N ASP A 287 -3.49 -20.91 -21.97
CA ASP A 287 -2.09 -21.10 -21.70
C ASP A 287 -1.64 -20.55 -20.33
N GLY A 288 -2.52 -19.94 -19.55
CA GLY A 288 -2.22 -19.36 -18.25
C GLY A 288 -1.47 -18.02 -18.31
N HIS A 289 -1.37 -17.39 -19.48
CA HIS A 289 -0.82 -16.06 -19.62
C HIS A 289 -1.89 -15.00 -19.37
N ARG A 290 -1.49 -13.90 -18.75
CA ARG A 290 -2.39 -12.78 -18.47
C ARG A 290 -2.38 -11.76 -19.60
N PHE A 291 -3.52 -11.61 -20.24
CA PHE A 291 -3.74 -10.65 -21.32
C PHE A 291 -4.87 -9.68 -20.99
N VAL A 292 -4.84 -8.49 -21.61
CA VAL A 292 -6.02 -7.62 -21.64
C VAL A 292 -7.12 -8.31 -22.45
N ARG A 293 -8.30 -8.38 -21.88
CA ARG A 293 -9.46 -8.91 -22.58
C ARG A 293 -9.86 -7.93 -23.68
N GLN A 294 -9.81 -8.41 -24.91
CA GLN A 294 -10.21 -7.67 -26.10
C GLN A 294 -11.09 -8.57 -26.98
N ASP A 295 -12.18 -7.99 -27.49
CA ASP A 295 -13.08 -8.64 -28.44
C ASP A 295 -13.28 -7.69 -29.62
N GLY A 296 -12.61 -7.98 -30.75
CA GLY A 296 -12.54 -7.06 -31.88
C GLY A 296 -11.97 -5.69 -31.45
N ASP A 297 -12.76 -4.64 -31.67
CA ASP A 297 -12.41 -3.27 -31.29
C ASP A 297 -12.80 -2.92 -29.84
N TRP A 298 -13.35 -3.85 -29.09
CA TRP A 298 -13.81 -3.62 -27.73
C TRP A 298 -12.82 -4.15 -26.70
N ILE A 299 -12.55 -3.35 -25.68
CA ILE A 299 -11.92 -3.78 -24.43
C ILE A 299 -12.89 -3.63 -23.28
N PHE A 300 -12.64 -4.34 -22.19
CA PHE A 300 -13.46 -4.26 -20.99
C PHE A 300 -12.74 -3.43 -19.93
N LEU A 301 -13.49 -2.54 -19.27
CA LEU A 301 -13.00 -1.68 -18.20
C LEU A 301 -13.73 -1.99 -16.89
N THR A 302 -13.00 -2.02 -15.80
CA THR A 302 -13.57 -2.15 -14.46
C THR A 302 -12.99 -1.08 -13.52
N GLY A 303 -13.82 -0.59 -12.62
CA GLY A 303 -13.40 0.48 -11.72
C GLY A 303 -14.30 0.61 -10.49
N ALA A 304 -13.90 1.51 -9.60
CA ALA A 304 -14.64 1.79 -8.36
C ALA A 304 -15.99 2.50 -8.62
N GLY A 305 -16.12 3.22 -9.72
CA GLY A 305 -17.33 3.96 -10.07
C GLY A 305 -17.68 5.02 -8.99
N ALA A 306 -16.67 5.78 -8.56
CA ALA A 306 -16.83 6.77 -7.53
C ALA A 306 -17.86 7.85 -7.94
N SER A 307 -18.61 8.36 -6.97
CA SER A 307 -19.59 9.42 -7.12
C SER A 307 -19.79 10.16 -5.79
N ASP A 308 -20.57 11.21 -5.80
CA ASP A 308 -21.01 11.94 -4.60
C ASP A 308 -21.80 11.09 -3.59
N GLN A 309 -22.36 9.96 -4.05
CA GLN A 309 -23.07 8.99 -3.23
C GLN A 309 -22.19 7.80 -2.78
N GLY A 310 -20.90 7.81 -3.12
CA GLY A 310 -19.94 6.76 -2.85
C GLY A 310 -19.61 5.89 -4.06
N ASP A 311 -18.80 4.88 -3.81
CA ASP A 311 -18.30 3.98 -4.85
C ASP A 311 -19.37 2.99 -5.31
N ARG A 312 -19.60 2.91 -6.60
CA ARG A 312 -20.49 1.94 -7.25
C ARG A 312 -19.72 1.21 -8.34
N PRO A 313 -19.00 0.12 -8.02
CA PRO A 313 -18.19 -0.63 -8.95
C PRO A 313 -18.94 -1.03 -10.24
N PHE A 314 -18.21 -1.09 -11.34
CA PHE A 314 -18.79 -1.28 -12.65
C PHE A 314 -17.96 -2.19 -13.55
N LEU A 315 -18.59 -2.68 -14.60
CA LEU A 315 -18.01 -3.30 -15.79
C LEU A 315 -18.54 -2.56 -17.02
N ASP A 316 -17.62 -1.98 -17.79
CA ASP A 316 -17.91 -1.34 -19.07
C ASP A 316 -17.21 -2.07 -20.21
N ARG A 317 -17.70 -1.92 -21.44
CA ARG A 317 -16.90 -2.13 -22.63
C ARG A 317 -16.62 -0.79 -23.30
N PHE A 318 -15.43 -0.65 -23.83
CA PHE A 318 -14.93 0.56 -24.48
C PHE A 318 -14.45 0.22 -25.88
N ASN A 319 -14.95 0.95 -26.89
CA ASN A 319 -14.59 0.77 -28.28
C ASN A 319 -13.33 1.58 -28.60
N LEU A 320 -12.28 0.91 -29.06
CA LEU A 320 -10.98 1.50 -29.37
C LEU A 320 -10.97 2.39 -30.61
N GLU A 321 -11.94 2.21 -31.54
CA GLU A 321 -12.03 3.00 -32.79
C GLU A 321 -12.94 4.22 -32.62
N THR A 322 -14.08 4.07 -31.93
CA THR A 322 -15.06 5.16 -31.79
C THR A 322 -14.91 5.96 -30.51
N GLY A 323 -14.22 5.41 -29.50
CA GLY A 323 -14.15 6.00 -28.16
C GLY A 323 -15.44 5.88 -27.34
N GLU A 324 -16.43 5.13 -27.83
CA GLU A 324 -17.69 4.92 -27.11
C GLU A 324 -17.54 3.96 -25.95
N SER A 325 -18.19 4.27 -24.81
CA SER A 325 -18.27 3.41 -23.62
C SER A 325 -19.68 2.96 -23.38
N GLU A 326 -19.87 1.64 -23.17
CA GLU A 326 -21.14 1.04 -22.86
C GLU A 326 -21.09 0.35 -21.50
N ARG A 327 -22.02 0.70 -20.59
CA ARG A 327 -22.13 0.11 -19.25
C ARG A 327 -22.80 -1.25 -19.34
N LEU A 328 -22.04 -2.33 -19.09
CA LEU A 328 -22.58 -3.69 -19.01
C LEU A 328 -23.17 -3.99 -17.63
N TRP A 329 -22.53 -3.51 -16.59
CA TRP A 329 -22.96 -3.73 -15.22
C TRP A 329 -22.50 -2.61 -14.27
N ARG A 330 -23.31 -2.34 -13.25
CA ARG A 330 -22.96 -1.45 -12.13
C ARG A 330 -23.58 -1.96 -10.84
N ALA A 331 -22.86 -1.88 -9.72
CA ALA A 331 -23.37 -2.20 -8.40
C ALA A 331 -24.62 -1.39 -8.03
N GLY A 332 -25.53 -1.98 -7.28
CA GLY A 332 -26.74 -1.33 -6.75
C GLY A 332 -26.42 -0.13 -5.86
N SER A 333 -27.43 0.69 -5.55
CA SER A 333 -27.30 1.83 -4.64
C SER A 333 -27.47 1.45 -3.17
N ASP A 334 -28.01 0.26 -2.90
CA ASP A 334 -28.34 -0.28 -1.57
C ASP A 334 -27.35 -1.35 -1.07
N SER A 335 -26.34 -1.64 -1.87
CA SER A 335 -25.34 -2.68 -1.62
C SER A 335 -23.95 -2.21 -2.03
N TYR A 336 -22.94 -2.98 -1.66
CA TYR A 336 -21.61 -2.86 -2.20
C TYR A 336 -21.25 -4.19 -2.88
N GLU A 337 -21.06 -4.15 -4.20
CA GLU A 337 -20.76 -5.33 -4.97
C GLU A 337 -19.57 -5.04 -5.89
N THR A 338 -18.56 -5.90 -5.85
CA THR A 338 -17.37 -5.79 -6.67
C THR A 338 -17.27 -6.96 -7.63
N MET A 339 -16.89 -6.70 -8.87
CA MET A 339 -16.57 -7.75 -9.82
C MET A 339 -15.25 -8.44 -9.43
N VAL A 340 -15.22 -9.75 -9.51
CA VAL A 340 -14.04 -10.59 -9.24
C VAL A 340 -13.48 -11.15 -10.55
N ALA A 341 -14.34 -11.67 -11.41
CA ALA A 341 -13.96 -12.25 -12.70
C ALA A 341 -15.12 -12.24 -13.69
N VAL A 342 -14.80 -12.28 -14.97
CA VAL A 342 -15.74 -12.64 -16.04
C VAL A 342 -15.62 -14.13 -16.29
N LEU A 343 -16.75 -14.82 -16.48
CA LEU A 343 -16.83 -16.29 -16.50
C LEU A 343 -17.11 -16.88 -17.90
N ASP A 344 -17.45 -16.04 -18.86
CA ASP A 344 -17.75 -16.47 -20.25
C ASP A 344 -17.19 -15.47 -21.27
N ASP A 345 -17.21 -15.90 -22.55
CA ASP A 345 -16.64 -15.12 -23.64
C ASP A 345 -17.46 -13.87 -23.99
N ASP A 346 -18.78 -13.91 -23.79
CA ASP A 346 -19.69 -12.80 -24.07
C ASP A 346 -19.79 -11.77 -22.95
N ALA A 347 -19.05 -11.97 -21.83
CA ALA A 347 -19.13 -11.18 -20.61
C ALA A 347 -20.53 -11.07 -20.00
N ASN A 348 -21.43 -12.04 -20.28
CA ASN A 348 -22.76 -12.10 -19.72
C ASN A 348 -22.80 -12.67 -18.30
N ARG A 349 -21.81 -13.48 -17.93
CA ARG A 349 -21.71 -14.08 -16.60
C ARG A 349 -20.48 -13.57 -15.88
N ILE A 350 -20.69 -12.97 -14.71
CA ILE A 350 -19.63 -12.46 -13.88
C ILE A 350 -19.67 -13.09 -12.48
N LEU A 351 -18.50 -13.29 -11.92
CA LEU A 351 -18.32 -13.58 -10.50
C LEU A 351 -18.22 -12.27 -9.73
N THR A 352 -19.10 -12.11 -8.74
CA THR A 352 -19.11 -10.91 -7.90
C THR A 352 -18.96 -11.28 -6.43
N ARG A 353 -18.48 -10.31 -5.65
CA ARG A 353 -18.48 -10.31 -4.19
C ARG A 353 -19.45 -9.24 -3.72
N TYR A 354 -20.56 -9.67 -3.17
CA TYR A 354 -21.68 -8.83 -2.73
C TYR A 354 -21.73 -8.76 -1.20
N GLU A 355 -22.03 -7.57 -0.70
CA GLU A 355 -22.24 -7.31 0.72
C GLU A 355 -23.23 -6.15 0.90
N THR A 356 -23.87 -6.09 2.08
CA THR A 356 -24.67 -4.96 2.53
C THR A 356 -24.22 -4.55 3.94
N ARG A 357 -24.85 -3.54 4.51
CA ARG A 357 -24.58 -3.16 5.93
C ARG A 357 -24.85 -4.31 6.90
N ALA A 358 -25.81 -5.19 6.56
CA ALA A 358 -26.26 -6.29 7.43
C ALA A 358 -25.78 -7.68 6.95
N GLU A 359 -25.47 -7.83 5.67
CA GLU A 359 -25.04 -9.10 5.07
C GLU A 359 -23.53 -9.11 4.86
N PRO A 360 -22.78 -10.07 5.42
CA PRO A 360 -21.35 -10.20 5.21
C PRO A 360 -21.06 -10.54 3.74
N PRO A 361 -19.82 -10.25 3.26
CA PRO A 361 -19.46 -10.52 1.88
C PRO A 361 -19.56 -12.00 1.53
N ASN A 362 -20.30 -12.27 0.48
CA ASN A 362 -20.45 -13.58 -0.14
C ASN A 362 -20.23 -13.50 -1.65
N PHE A 363 -19.89 -14.63 -2.29
CA PHE A 363 -19.63 -14.72 -3.72
C PHE A 363 -20.85 -15.22 -4.47
N TYR A 364 -21.09 -14.60 -5.64
CA TYR A 364 -22.24 -14.90 -6.50
C TYR A 364 -21.81 -14.96 -7.95
N VAL A 365 -22.45 -15.85 -8.71
CA VAL A 365 -22.49 -15.75 -10.17
C VAL A 365 -23.69 -14.88 -10.54
N ARG A 366 -23.43 -13.84 -11.31
CA ARG A 366 -24.45 -12.94 -11.84
C ARG A 366 -24.56 -13.15 -13.35
N ASP A 367 -25.76 -13.37 -13.83
CA ASP A 367 -26.12 -13.37 -15.25
C ASP A 367 -26.62 -11.96 -15.58
N LEU A 368 -25.96 -11.28 -16.51
CA LEU A 368 -26.23 -9.89 -16.82
C LEU A 368 -27.45 -9.70 -17.73
N GLU A 369 -27.74 -10.68 -18.57
CA GLU A 369 -28.90 -10.65 -19.46
C GLU A 369 -30.22 -10.83 -18.68
N SER A 370 -30.30 -11.86 -17.84
CA SER A 370 -31.48 -12.12 -17.01
C SER A 370 -31.54 -11.33 -15.73
N GLY A 371 -30.40 -10.74 -15.27
CA GLY A 371 -30.26 -10.12 -13.97
C GLY A 371 -30.23 -11.08 -12.78
N GLN A 372 -30.25 -12.40 -13.03
CA GLN A 372 -30.24 -13.41 -11.97
C GLN A 372 -28.91 -13.45 -11.23
N ARG A 373 -29.00 -13.66 -9.91
CA ARG A 373 -27.86 -13.84 -9.02
C ARG A 373 -27.95 -15.17 -8.30
N THR A 374 -26.93 -16.02 -8.46
CA THR A 374 -26.83 -17.33 -7.81
C THR A 374 -25.70 -17.35 -6.80
N ALA A 375 -26.00 -17.67 -5.55
CA ALA A 375 -24.99 -17.73 -4.48
C ALA A 375 -24.03 -18.91 -4.69
N LEU A 376 -22.73 -18.66 -4.51
CA LEU A 376 -21.69 -19.68 -4.44
C LEU A 376 -21.25 -19.96 -3.02
N THR A 377 -21.37 -18.97 -2.13
CA THR A 377 -21.00 -19.09 -0.73
C THR A 377 -22.10 -18.55 0.17
N ASP A 378 -22.11 -19.02 1.42
CA ASP A 378 -23.01 -18.58 2.49
C ASP A 378 -22.20 -18.43 3.78
N PHE A 379 -21.30 -17.42 3.78
CA PHE A 379 -20.51 -17.11 4.98
C PHE A 379 -21.38 -16.38 6.00
N PRO A 380 -21.45 -16.87 7.24
CA PRO A 380 -22.21 -16.18 8.27
C PRO A 380 -21.55 -14.88 8.72
N ASP A 381 -22.33 -14.03 9.40
CA ASP A 381 -21.79 -12.86 10.07
C ASP A 381 -20.74 -13.29 11.13
N PRO A 382 -19.49 -12.87 11.01
CA PRO A 382 -18.43 -13.21 11.95
C PRO A 382 -18.62 -12.53 13.32
N HIS A 383 -19.46 -11.50 13.41
CA HIS A 383 -19.66 -10.68 14.61
C HIS A 383 -21.14 -10.34 14.86
N PRO A 384 -22.06 -11.34 15.03
CA PRO A 384 -23.49 -11.08 15.12
C PRO A 384 -23.89 -10.17 16.30
N GLN A 385 -23.03 -10.08 17.34
CA GLN A 385 -23.21 -9.13 18.44
C GLN A 385 -23.09 -7.66 18.03
N LEU A 386 -22.58 -7.37 16.83
CA LEU A 386 -22.39 -6.02 16.29
C LEU A 386 -23.41 -5.67 15.18
N SER A 387 -24.36 -6.57 14.91
CA SER A 387 -25.38 -6.36 13.85
C SER A 387 -26.28 -5.13 14.08
N GLY A 388 -26.33 -4.62 15.30
CA GLY A 388 -27.09 -3.41 15.67
C GLY A 388 -26.33 -2.09 15.43
N ILE A 389 -25.13 -2.10 14.85
CA ILE A 389 -24.39 -0.87 14.50
C ILE A 389 -25.16 -0.11 13.43
N GLN A 390 -25.49 1.15 13.73
CA GLN A 390 -26.02 2.07 12.74
C GLN A 390 -24.86 2.76 12.01
N LYS A 391 -24.95 2.83 10.69
CA LYS A 391 -23.91 3.41 9.83
C LYS A 391 -24.50 4.51 8.94
N GLN A 392 -23.93 5.69 9.01
CA GLN A 392 -24.33 6.85 8.25
C GLN A 392 -23.10 7.46 7.54
N PHE A 393 -23.21 7.69 6.25
CA PHE A 393 -22.25 8.52 5.53
C PHE A 393 -22.58 10.00 5.79
N VAL A 394 -21.58 10.79 6.16
CA VAL A 394 -21.74 12.21 6.54
C VAL A 394 -20.84 13.04 5.66
N THR A 395 -21.41 14.07 5.03
CA THR A 395 -20.66 15.11 4.35
C THR A 395 -20.77 16.42 5.13
N TYR A 396 -19.73 17.22 5.11
CA TYR A 396 -19.64 18.50 5.78
C TYR A 396 -18.57 19.36 5.09
N GLU A 397 -18.45 20.60 5.48
CA GLU A 397 -17.60 21.57 4.80
C GLU A 397 -16.62 22.20 5.79
N ARG A 398 -15.40 22.42 5.35
CA ARG A 398 -14.39 23.22 6.02
C ARG A 398 -14.63 24.70 5.70
N ASP A 399 -14.21 25.61 6.57
CA ASP A 399 -14.48 27.05 6.46
C ASP A 399 -13.99 27.68 5.13
N ASP A 400 -13.00 27.06 4.47
CA ASP A 400 -12.50 27.48 3.17
C ASP A 400 -13.26 26.89 1.97
N GLY A 401 -14.37 26.18 2.23
CA GLY A 401 -15.23 25.59 1.20
C GLY A 401 -14.81 24.18 0.74
N VAL A 402 -13.74 23.59 1.29
CA VAL A 402 -13.35 22.24 0.95
C VAL A 402 -14.33 21.24 1.54
N GLN A 403 -14.92 20.40 0.68
CA GLN A 403 -15.85 19.36 1.10
C GLN A 403 -15.12 18.26 1.86
N LEU A 404 -15.69 17.82 2.97
CA LEU A 404 -15.19 16.78 3.83
C LEU A 404 -16.22 15.66 3.95
N SER A 405 -15.75 14.47 4.30
CA SER A 405 -16.64 13.34 4.52
C SER A 405 -16.11 12.38 5.61
N ALA A 406 -17.01 11.63 6.20
CA ALA A 406 -16.70 10.57 7.15
C ALA A 406 -17.82 9.53 7.18
N THR A 407 -17.55 8.39 7.78
CA THR A 407 -18.57 7.41 8.15
C THR A 407 -18.84 7.52 9.65
N LEU A 408 -20.03 7.94 10.04
CA LEU A 408 -20.48 7.90 11.42
C LEU A 408 -21.02 6.50 11.73
N LEU A 409 -20.43 5.85 12.72
CA LEU A 409 -20.84 4.55 13.26
C LEU A 409 -21.35 4.76 14.67
N LEU A 410 -22.57 4.30 14.95
CA LEU A 410 -23.20 4.39 16.25
C LEU A 410 -23.27 3.00 16.89
N PRO A 411 -23.01 2.88 18.21
CA PRO A 411 -22.97 1.59 18.89
C PRO A 411 -24.33 0.90 18.87
N PRO A 412 -24.37 -0.45 19.03
CA PRO A 412 -25.62 -1.16 19.22
C PRO A 412 -26.43 -0.59 20.38
N GLY A 413 -27.72 -0.40 20.18
CA GLY A 413 -28.61 0.17 21.21
C GLY A 413 -28.59 1.69 21.32
N TYR A 414 -27.93 2.41 20.41
CA TYR A 414 -27.99 3.86 20.36
C TYR A 414 -29.44 4.37 20.24
N VAL A 415 -29.77 5.38 21.02
CA VAL A 415 -31.06 6.07 20.96
C VAL A 415 -30.86 7.49 20.41
N GLU A 416 -31.66 7.86 19.43
CA GLU A 416 -31.58 9.17 18.79
C GLU A 416 -31.69 10.33 19.83
N GLY A 417 -30.82 11.32 19.70
CA GLY A 417 -30.71 12.45 20.64
C GLY A 417 -29.81 12.21 21.85
N GLN A 418 -29.29 10.99 22.02
CA GLN A 418 -28.28 10.70 23.05
C GLN A 418 -26.91 11.21 22.60
N ARG A 419 -26.29 12.10 23.39
CA ARG A 419 -24.90 12.50 23.17
C ARG A 419 -23.94 11.46 23.73
N LEU A 420 -23.01 11.00 22.86
CA LEU A 420 -22.03 9.97 23.17
C LEU A 420 -20.60 10.54 23.26
N PRO A 421 -19.69 9.88 23.95
CA PRO A 421 -18.27 10.06 23.67
C PRO A 421 -17.98 9.59 22.24
N VAL A 422 -17.16 10.36 21.49
CA VAL A 422 -16.88 10.08 20.07
C VAL A 422 -15.39 9.93 19.85
N VAL A 423 -15.01 8.95 19.05
CA VAL A 423 -13.65 8.77 18.54
C VAL A 423 -13.62 9.17 17.06
N VAL A 424 -12.91 10.25 16.74
CA VAL A 424 -12.58 10.62 15.36
C VAL A 424 -11.32 9.85 14.96
N TRP A 425 -11.39 9.05 13.89
CA TRP A 425 -10.25 8.32 13.38
C TRP A 425 -9.95 8.74 11.94
N ALA A 426 -8.74 9.28 11.71
CA ALA A 426 -8.44 9.96 10.47
C ALA A 426 -7.01 9.69 9.97
N TYR A 427 -6.81 10.01 8.70
CA TYR A 427 -5.51 9.92 8.02
C TYR A 427 -5.42 11.03 6.96
N PRO A 428 -4.50 12.01 7.09
CA PRO A 428 -4.41 13.11 6.14
C PRO A 428 -3.84 12.66 4.80
N ARG A 429 -4.20 13.41 3.75
CA ARG A 429 -3.68 13.22 2.39
C ARG A 429 -3.51 14.55 1.70
N GLU A 430 -2.42 14.69 0.97
CA GLU A 430 -2.15 15.85 0.14
C GLU A 430 -2.81 15.69 -1.24
N TYR A 431 -3.37 16.80 -1.76
CA TYR A 431 -4.08 16.85 -3.03
C TYR A 431 -3.61 18.04 -3.88
N SER A 432 -3.74 17.89 -5.21
CA SER A 432 -3.41 18.92 -6.18
C SER A 432 -4.35 20.14 -6.08
N ASN A 433 -5.65 19.91 -5.85
CA ASN A 433 -6.66 20.97 -5.77
C ASN A 433 -7.85 20.55 -4.89
N ALA A 434 -8.74 21.50 -4.59
CA ALA A 434 -9.89 21.31 -3.73
C ALA A 434 -10.96 20.37 -4.32
N ASP A 435 -11.17 20.40 -5.63
CA ASP A 435 -12.21 19.59 -6.29
C ASP A 435 -11.98 18.11 -6.13
N VAL A 436 -10.73 17.66 -6.35
CA VAL A 436 -10.38 16.25 -6.17
C VAL A 436 -10.23 15.85 -4.69
N ALA A 437 -9.87 16.81 -3.83
CA ALA A 437 -9.78 16.60 -2.39
C ALA A 437 -11.16 16.37 -1.75
N GLY A 438 -12.20 17.05 -2.25
CA GLY A 438 -13.57 16.95 -1.76
C GLY A 438 -14.36 15.73 -2.27
N GLN A 439 -13.79 14.92 -3.16
CA GLN A 439 -14.49 13.76 -3.70
C GLN A 439 -14.69 12.67 -2.64
N VAL A 440 -15.91 12.14 -2.61
CA VAL A 440 -16.33 11.09 -1.69
C VAL A 440 -15.55 9.79 -1.93
N ARG A 441 -15.24 9.07 -0.85
CA ARG A 441 -14.50 7.80 -0.85
C ARG A 441 -15.28 6.72 -0.11
N GLY A 442 -15.20 5.49 -0.65
CA GLY A 442 -15.84 4.33 -0.08
C GLY A 442 -17.33 4.21 -0.42
N ASN A 443 -18.00 3.25 0.21
CA ASN A 443 -19.42 3.00 0.01
C ASN A 443 -20.11 2.79 1.37
N PRO A 444 -21.21 3.49 1.66
CA PRO A 444 -21.92 3.39 2.93
C PRO A 444 -22.54 2.01 3.19
N ASN A 445 -22.68 1.17 2.15
CA ASN A 445 -23.32 -0.15 2.26
C ASN A 445 -22.31 -1.28 2.51
N GLN A 446 -20.99 -0.98 2.61
CA GLN A 446 -20.01 -2.00 2.97
C GLN A 446 -20.30 -2.57 4.36
N PHE A 447 -20.16 -3.88 4.49
CA PHE A 447 -20.27 -4.58 5.78
C PHE A 447 -19.19 -4.10 6.74
N THR A 448 -19.56 -3.83 8.00
CA THR A 448 -18.59 -3.36 9.01
C THR A 448 -17.81 -4.54 9.57
N ARG A 449 -16.52 -4.60 9.27
CA ARG A 449 -15.62 -5.65 9.79
C ARG A 449 -14.75 -5.07 10.90
N ILE A 450 -14.73 -5.76 12.03
CA ILE A 450 -13.89 -5.41 13.17
C ILE A 450 -12.89 -6.54 13.39
N GLY A 451 -11.61 -6.21 13.55
CA GLY A 451 -10.57 -7.20 13.75
C GLY A 451 -9.21 -6.58 14.08
N GLY A 452 -8.26 -7.40 14.52
CA GLY A 452 -6.94 -6.94 14.95
C GLY A 452 -7.03 -5.85 16.02
N TYR A 453 -6.22 -4.83 15.93
CA TYR A 453 -6.20 -3.66 16.82
C TYR A 453 -7.05 -2.49 16.28
N SER A 454 -8.21 -2.80 15.68
CA SER A 454 -9.12 -1.81 15.09
C SER A 454 -9.70 -0.85 16.14
N HIS A 455 -9.71 0.44 15.81
CA HIS A 455 -10.40 1.46 16.62
C HIS A 455 -11.93 1.27 16.64
N LEU A 456 -12.49 0.47 15.72
CA LEU A 456 -13.93 0.17 15.71
C LEU A 456 -14.37 -0.65 16.94
N PHE A 457 -13.45 -1.23 17.70
CA PHE A 457 -13.79 -1.86 18.99
C PHE A 457 -14.37 -0.86 20.02
N PHE A 458 -14.15 0.43 19.87
CA PHE A 458 -14.80 1.45 20.68
C PHE A 458 -16.33 1.39 20.61
N LEU A 459 -16.91 0.92 19.49
CA LEU A 459 -18.34 0.69 19.36
C LEU A 459 -18.88 -0.33 20.40
N THR A 460 -18.07 -1.30 20.79
CA THR A 460 -18.43 -2.29 21.82
C THR A 460 -18.39 -1.70 23.25
N GLN A 461 -17.80 -0.53 23.39
CA GLN A 461 -17.64 0.18 24.65
C GLN A 461 -18.61 1.38 24.79
N GLY A 462 -19.56 1.52 23.87
CA GLY A 462 -20.57 2.57 23.88
C GLY A 462 -20.11 3.92 23.35
N TYR A 463 -19.01 3.98 22.60
CA TYR A 463 -18.59 5.15 21.87
C TYR A 463 -19.26 5.19 20.49
N ALA A 464 -19.50 6.39 19.97
CA ALA A 464 -19.63 6.58 18.53
C ALA A 464 -18.23 6.67 17.89
N VAL A 465 -18.11 6.25 16.64
CA VAL A 465 -16.86 6.36 15.87
C VAL A 465 -17.12 7.15 14.58
N PHE A 466 -16.37 8.23 14.40
CA PHE A 466 -16.36 9.03 13.18
C PHE A 466 -15.16 8.56 12.35
N ASP A 467 -15.41 7.51 11.58
CA ASP A 467 -14.39 6.73 10.88
C ASP A 467 -14.02 7.32 9.54
N ALA A 468 -12.75 7.19 9.16
CA ALA A 468 -12.20 7.67 7.91
C ALA A 468 -12.53 9.16 7.64
N ALA A 469 -12.59 9.98 8.71
CA ALA A 469 -12.79 11.41 8.59
C ALA A 469 -11.71 12.02 7.68
N THR A 470 -12.12 12.66 6.60
CA THR A 470 -11.18 13.19 5.62
C THR A 470 -10.45 14.42 6.16
N MET A 471 -9.13 14.43 6.01
CA MET A 471 -8.24 15.52 6.42
C MET A 471 -7.39 15.94 5.20
N PRO A 472 -7.99 16.58 4.18
CA PRO A 472 -7.27 16.94 2.97
C PRO A 472 -6.36 18.14 3.20
N ILE A 473 -5.15 18.03 2.64
CA ILE A 473 -4.17 19.10 2.56
C ILE A 473 -4.04 19.48 1.08
N VAL A 474 -4.56 20.62 0.72
CA VAL A 474 -4.65 21.10 -0.66
C VAL A 474 -3.50 22.04 -0.97
N GLY A 475 -2.92 21.94 -2.17
CA GLY A 475 -1.83 22.83 -2.61
C GLY A 475 -0.78 22.17 -3.49
N GLY A 476 -1.02 20.92 -3.94
CA GLY A 476 -0.11 20.20 -4.85
C GLY A 476 1.26 19.99 -4.22
N ASN A 477 2.32 20.41 -4.88
CA ASN A 477 3.69 20.28 -4.39
C ASN A 477 4.02 21.22 -3.21
N LEU A 478 3.20 22.23 -2.95
CA LEU A 478 3.33 23.18 -1.84
C LEU A 478 2.27 22.96 -0.74
N ALA A 479 1.51 21.87 -0.80
CA ALA A 479 0.44 21.58 0.15
C ALA A 479 0.92 21.64 1.61
N ASN A 480 2.16 21.22 1.87
CA ASN A 480 2.74 21.16 3.21
C ASN A 480 3.10 22.54 3.79
N ASP A 481 3.12 23.61 2.98
CA ASP A 481 3.41 24.99 3.48
C ASP A 481 2.29 25.49 4.39
N THR A 482 1.06 24.97 4.26
CA THR A 482 -0.11 25.27 5.08
C THR A 482 -0.71 24.01 5.73
N TYR A 483 0.11 23.02 6.00
CA TYR A 483 -0.33 21.72 6.53
C TYR A 483 -1.10 21.85 7.85
N VAL A 484 -0.52 22.56 8.81
CA VAL A 484 -1.06 22.65 10.18
C VAL A 484 -2.40 23.38 10.17
N GLU A 485 -2.48 24.49 9.47
CA GLU A 485 -3.70 25.32 9.38
C GLU A 485 -4.85 24.53 8.76
N GLN A 486 -4.60 23.86 7.63
CA GLN A 486 -5.62 23.04 6.96
C GLN A 486 -6.04 21.83 7.79
N LEU A 487 -5.08 21.23 8.50
CA LEU A 487 -5.35 20.09 9.37
C LEU A 487 -6.23 20.48 10.56
N VAL A 488 -5.89 21.56 11.26
CA VAL A 488 -6.66 22.08 12.40
C VAL A 488 -8.08 22.48 11.95
N ALA A 489 -8.22 23.16 10.81
CA ALA A 489 -9.52 23.52 10.26
C ALA A 489 -10.38 22.27 9.94
N SER A 490 -9.79 21.23 9.37
CA SER A 490 -10.50 19.97 9.12
C SER A 490 -10.93 19.26 10.42
N GLY A 491 -10.07 19.30 11.44
CA GLY A 491 -10.39 18.75 12.77
C GLY A 491 -11.52 19.49 13.46
N GLN A 492 -11.50 20.82 13.39
CA GLN A 492 -12.57 21.68 13.95
C GLN A 492 -13.90 21.41 13.25
N ALA A 493 -13.92 21.36 11.91
CA ALA A 493 -15.11 21.05 11.13
C ALA A 493 -15.72 19.69 11.48
N ALA A 494 -14.89 18.69 11.75
CA ALA A 494 -15.35 17.37 12.19
C ALA A 494 -16.03 17.42 13.57
N VAL A 495 -15.44 18.14 14.53
CA VAL A 495 -16.02 18.34 15.87
C VAL A 495 -17.35 19.08 15.79
N ASP A 496 -17.40 20.18 15.04
CA ASP A 496 -18.62 20.99 14.89
C ASP A 496 -19.74 20.17 14.25
N LYS A 497 -19.43 19.40 13.20
CA LYS A 497 -20.39 18.48 12.57
C LYS A 497 -20.97 17.46 13.52
N LEU A 498 -20.15 16.84 14.37
CA LEU A 498 -20.59 15.85 15.38
C LEU A 498 -21.52 16.46 16.43
N VAL A 499 -21.24 17.71 16.84
CA VAL A 499 -22.07 18.47 17.77
C VAL A 499 -23.41 18.86 17.13
N ASP A 500 -23.40 19.32 15.88
CA ASP A 500 -24.58 19.71 15.10
C ASP A 500 -25.51 18.52 14.83
N LEU A 501 -24.95 17.34 14.59
CA LEU A 501 -25.73 16.10 14.48
C LEU A 501 -26.37 15.66 15.81
N GLY A 502 -26.03 16.31 16.92
CA GLY A 502 -26.54 15.95 18.25
C GLY A 502 -25.96 14.64 18.82
N VAL A 503 -24.98 14.04 18.16
CA VAL A 503 -24.34 12.79 18.55
C VAL A 503 -23.15 13.03 19.47
N GLY A 504 -22.30 14.02 19.15
CA GLY A 504 -21.09 14.32 19.91
C GLY A 504 -21.35 15.25 21.09
N ASP A 505 -20.72 14.96 22.21
CA ASP A 505 -20.53 15.92 23.30
C ASP A 505 -19.17 16.56 23.13
N ARG A 506 -19.13 17.90 22.94
CA ARG A 506 -17.88 18.65 22.64
C ARG A 506 -16.75 18.36 23.66
N ASP A 507 -17.11 18.10 24.92
CA ASP A 507 -16.15 17.77 25.96
C ASP A 507 -15.72 16.30 25.96
N ARG A 508 -16.28 15.47 25.08
CA ARG A 508 -16.01 14.03 25.00
C ARG A 508 -15.73 13.55 23.57
N ILE A 509 -15.06 14.40 22.77
CA ILE A 509 -14.58 14.02 21.43
C ILE A 509 -13.07 13.86 21.48
N GLY A 510 -12.58 12.67 21.12
CA GLY A 510 -11.17 12.33 21.01
C GLY A 510 -10.77 12.10 19.57
N ILE A 511 -9.46 12.20 19.31
CA ILE A 511 -8.88 11.97 17.99
C ILE A 511 -7.85 10.85 18.05
N GLY A 512 -7.73 10.08 16.97
CA GLY A 512 -6.68 9.09 16.86
C GLY A 512 -6.32 8.76 15.42
N GLY A 513 -5.18 8.11 15.28
CA GLY A 513 -4.69 7.65 14.00
C GLY A 513 -3.45 6.76 14.12
N HIS A 514 -3.12 6.16 12.99
CA HIS A 514 -1.94 5.31 12.84
C HIS A 514 -1.01 5.91 11.80
N SER A 515 0.32 5.81 12.01
CA SER A 515 1.31 6.29 11.03
C SER A 515 1.20 7.82 10.81
N TYR A 516 0.89 8.25 9.59
CA TYR A 516 0.63 9.66 9.29
C TYR A 516 -0.61 10.20 10.01
N GLY A 517 -1.57 9.32 10.37
CA GLY A 517 -2.67 9.66 11.26
C GLY A 517 -2.24 9.92 12.72
N ALA A 518 -1.21 9.24 13.21
CA ALA A 518 -0.62 9.53 14.53
C ALA A 518 0.13 10.88 14.53
N PHE A 519 0.83 11.18 13.45
CA PHE A 519 1.45 12.48 13.21
C PHE A 519 0.40 13.60 13.18
N MET A 520 -0.72 13.39 12.46
CA MET A 520 -1.88 14.26 12.47
C MET A 520 -2.42 14.48 13.90
N THR A 521 -2.65 13.40 14.65
CA THR A 521 -3.16 13.46 16.02
C THR A 521 -2.29 14.37 16.89
N ALA A 522 -0.98 14.17 16.87
CA ALA A 522 -0.05 14.99 17.66
C ALA A 522 -0.06 16.47 17.22
N ASN A 523 -0.13 16.74 15.89
CA ASN A 523 -0.22 18.13 15.39
C ASN A 523 -1.52 18.81 15.81
N ILE A 524 -2.65 18.12 15.74
CA ILE A 524 -3.94 18.71 16.16
C ILE A 524 -3.92 19.04 17.66
N LEU A 525 -3.37 18.16 18.50
CA LEU A 525 -3.26 18.43 19.95
C LEU A 525 -2.24 19.52 20.29
N ALA A 526 -1.20 19.70 19.45
CA ALA A 526 -0.20 20.74 19.65
C ALA A 526 -0.66 22.13 19.17
N HIS A 527 -1.66 22.21 18.31
CA HIS A 527 -2.06 23.47 17.65
C HIS A 527 -3.55 23.81 17.80
N SER A 528 -4.32 23.01 18.56
CA SER A 528 -5.74 23.31 18.82
C SER A 528 -6.25 22.58 20.06
N ASP A 529 -7.27 23.18 20.70
CA ASP A 529 -8.01 22.58 21.84
C ASP A 529 -9.32 21.91 21.37
N ALA A 530 -9.45 21.56 20.09
CA ALA A 530 -10.68 21.02 19.51
C ALA A 530 -11.06 19.66 20.09
N PHE A 531 -10.06 18.84 20.42
CA PHE A 531 -10.26 17.50 20.95
C PHE A 531 -9.91 17.40 22.44
N ARG A 532 -10.43 16.40 23.11
CA ARG A 532 -10.28 16.21 24.56
C ARG A 532 -9.07 15.32 24.92
N ALA A 533 -8.72 14.37 24.07
CA ALA A 533 -7.60 13.45 24.24
C ALA A 533 -7.22 12.84 22.89
N GLY A 534 -6.02 12.27 22.79
CA GLY A 534 -5.54 11.64 21.56
C GLY A 534 -4.91 10.27 21.74
N ILE A 535 -4.98 9.48 20.66
CA ILE A 535 -4.29 8.19 20.52
C ILE A 535 -3.46 8.18 19.24
N ALA A 536 -2.15 8.07 19.35
CA ALA A 536 -1.20 8.12 18.26
C ALA A 536 -0.40 6.81 18.17
N ARG A 537 -0.61 6.03 17.08
CA ARG A 537 0.05 4.74 16.90
C ARG A 537 1.11 4.80 15.79
N SER A 538 2.34 4.35 16.10
CA SER A 538 3.49 4.27 15.17
C SER A 538 3.70 5.57 14.39
N GLY A 539 3.74 6.72 15.08
CA GLY A 539 3.85 8.05 14.47
C GLY A 539 5.29 8.49 14.20
N ALA A 540 5.40 9.61 13.48
CA ALA A 540 6.64 10.34 13.27
C ALA A 540 6.43 11.80 13.71
N TYR A 541 7.05 12.23 14.77
CA TYR A 541 6.75 13.53 15.43
C TYR A 541 7.77 14.62 15.16
N ASN A 542 8.94 14.25 14.60
CA ASN A 542 10.00 15.18 14.23
C ASN A 542 10.48 14.91 12.80
N ARG A 543 10.13 15.80 11.87
CA ARG A 543 10.45 15.64 10.44
C ARG A 543 11.93 15.91 10.12
N THR A 544 12.66 16.56 11.01
CA THR A 544 14.12 16.73 10.84
C THR A 544 14.87 15.39 10.87
N LEU A 545 14.25 14.32 11.39
CA LEU A 545 14.78 12.96 11.31
C LEU A 545 14.56 12.30 9.92
N THR A 546 13.80 12.94 9.03
CA THR A 546 13.60 12.52 7.65
C THR A 546 13.95 13.64 6.67
N PRO A 547 15.21 14.15 6.67
CA PRO A 547 15.57 15.42 6.05
C PRO A 547 15.55 15.43 4.52
N PHE A 548 15.39 14.27 3.87
CA PHE A 548 15.32 14.14 2.40
C PHE A 548 13.93 13.82 1.90
N GLY A 549 12.89 14.30 2.58
CA GLY A 549 11.50 14.15 2.18
C GLY A 549 10.72 13.10 2.98
N PHE A 550 9.41 13.30 3.00
CA PHE A 550 8.43 12.41 3.65
C PHE A 550 7.06 12.58 2.98
N GLN A 551 6.25 11.53 2.98
CA GLN A 551 4.96 11.53 2.30
C GLN A 551 5.06 12.14 0.88
N ASN A 552 4.35 13.20 0.55
CA ASN A 552 4.45 13.91 -0.72
C ASN A 552 5.45 15.09 -0.70
N GLU A 553 6.07 15.39 0.45
CA GLU A 553 7.13 16.40 0.49
C GLU A 553 8.39 15.88 -0.23
N ARG A 554 8.83 16.62 -1.24
CA ARG A 554 10.00 16.31 -2.06
C ARG A 554 11.20 17.21 -1.79
N ARG A 555 10.94 18.41 -1.25
CA ARG A 555 12.00 19.32 -0.83
C ARG A 555 12.72 18.73 0.37
N THR A 556 14.04 18.89 0.38
CA THR A 556 14.87 18.51 1.53
C THR A 556 14.69 19.52 2.68
N TYR A 557 15.11 19.13 3.87
CA TYR A 557 15.14 20.05 5.02
C TYR A 557 15.85 21.37 4.72
N TRP A 558 16.95 21.32 3.97
CA TRP A 558 17.73 22.52 3.63
C TRP A 558 17.09 23.40 2.56
N GLU A 559 16.20 22.88 1.77
CA GLU A 559 15.41 23.63 0.78
C GLU A 559 14.14 24.24 1.37
N ALA A 560 13.54 23.60 2.40
CA ALA A 560 12.30 24.05 3.02
C ALA A 560 12.33 23.87 4.55
N PRO A 561 13.30 24.46 5.29
CA PRO A 561 13.48 24.19 6.72
C PRO A 561 12.25 24.56 7.56
N GLU A 562 11.49 25.58 7.14
CA GLU A 562 10.29 26.05 7.83
C GLU A 562 9.15 25.06 7.78
N VAL A 563 8.99 24.34 6.65
CA VAL A 563 8.01 23.25 6.51
C VAL A 563 8.32 22.11 7.46
N TYR A 564 9.60 21.70 7.52
CA TYR A 564 10.02 20.64 8.43
C TYR A 564 9.87 21.02 9.90
N PHE A 565 10.08 22.29 10.22
CA PHE A 565 9.89 22.81 11.58
C PHE A 565 8.41 22.87 11.94
N SER A 566 7.60 23.59 11.15
CA SER A 566 6.18 23.84 11.45
C SER A 566 5.34 22.58 11.48
N MET A 567 5.61 21.62 10.57
CA MET A 567 4.92 20.35 10.55
C MET A 567 5.31 19.40 11.70
N SER A 568 6.41 19.64 12.43
CA SER A 568 6.87 18.74 13.49
C SER A 568 6.17 19.04 14.81
N PRO A 569 5.20 18.24 15.29
CA PRO A 569 4.55 18.49 16.58
C PRO A 569 5.51 18.43 17.76
N PHE A 570 6.67 17.80 17.59
CA PHE A 570 7.76 17.84 18.56
C PHE A 570 8.23 19.28 18.86
N MET A 571 8.19 20.18 17.87
CA MET A 571 8.61 21.59 18.03
C MET A 571 7.59 22.43 18.79
N ALA A 572 6.37 21.92 18.95
CA ALA A 572 5.28 22.52 19.71
C ALA A 572 4.80 21.62 20.87
N ALA A 573 5.68 20.74 21.36
CA ALA A 573 5.34 19.80 22.44
C ALA A 573 4.95 20.50 23.75
N ASP A 574 5.44 21.71 23.98
CA ASP A 574 5.10 22.58 25.12
C ASP A 574 3.67 23.14 25.05
N GLN A 575 3.01 23.04 23.91
CA GLN A 575 1.62 23.48 23.68
C GLN A 575 0.62 22.32 23.85
N VAL A 576 1.07 21.08 23.97
CA VAL A 576 0.16 19.91 24.13
C VAL A 576 -0.41 19.91 25.53
N ASN A 577 -1.66 20.27 25.67
CA ASN A 577 -2.40 20.33 26.94
C ASN A 577 -3.29 19.09 27.18
N GLU A 578 -3.69 18.42 26.13
CA GLU A 578 -4.59 17.26 26.18
C GLU A 578 -3.83 15.95 26.39
N PRO A 579 -4.45 14.99 27.12
CA PRO A 579 -3.85 13.67 27.29
C PRO A 579 -3.55 12.95 25.98
N MET A 580 -2.33 12.43 25.80
CA MET A 580 -1.88 11.74 24.60
C MET A 580 -1.33 10.35 24.89
N LEU A 581 -1.97 9.31 24.32
CA LEU A 581 -1.46 7.93 24.31
C LEU A 581 -0.64 7.70 23.05
N MET A 582 0.60 7.23 23.21
CA MET A 582 1.47 6.80 22.12
C MET A 582 1.70 5.28 22.21
N ILE A 583 1.56 4.57 21.08
CA ILE A 583 1.85 3.13 20.98
C ILE A 583 2.76 2.92 19.77
N HIS A 584 3.88 2.20 19.92
CA HIS A 584 4.85 2.01 18.85
C HIS A 584 5.47 0.62 18.87
N GLY A 585 5.66 0.01 17.69
CA GLY A 585 6.40 -1.23 17.55
C GLY A 585 7.90 -1.00 17.57
N LEU A 586 8.66 -1.72 18.41
CA LEU A 586 10.12 -1.57 18.52
C LEU A 586 10.86 -2.03 17.25
N ALA A 587 10.26 -2.90 16.44
CA ALA A 587 10.79 -3.35 15.16
C ALA A 587 10.09 -2.64 13.97
N ASP A 588 9.60 -1.41 14.16
CA ASP A 588 8.97 -0.64 13.08
C ASP A 588 9.95 -0.45 11.92
N ASN A 589 9.58 -0.96 10.75
CA ASN A 589 10.39 -0.97 9.53
C ASN A 589 9.90 0.04 8.48
N ASN A 590 8.91 0.86 8.80
CA ASN A 590 8.41 1.87 7.89
C ASN A 590 9.34 3.10 7.88
N SER A 591 9.59 3.64 6.70
CA SER A 591 10.45 4.80 6.53
C SER A 591 9.89 6.03 7.27
N GLY A 592 10.68 6.58 8.17
CA GLY A 592 10.35 7.80 8.93
C GLY A 592 9.64 7.59 10.26
N THR A 593 9.01 6.43 10.51
CA THR A 593 8.36 6.12 11.77
C THR A 593 9.28 5.31 12.69
N PHE A 594 10.42 5.90 13.03
CA PHE A 594 11.38 5.27 13.91
C PHE A 594 10.86 5.22 15.36
N PRO A 595 11.10 4.16 16.14
CA PRO A 595 10.73 4.12 17.55
C PRO A 595 11.21 5.33 18.35
N ILE A 596 12.39 5.86 18.03
CA ILE A 596 12.93 7.08 18.62
C ILE A 596 12.02 8.31 18.46
N GLN A 597 11.17 8.35 17.46
CA GLN A 597 10.17 9.42 17.27
C GLN A 597 9.24 9.50 18.47
N SER A 598 8.67 8.36 18.89
CA SER A 598 7.79 8.28 20.05
C SER A 598 8.53 8.48 21.36
N GLU A 599 9.73 7.92 21.50
CA GLU A 599 10.56 8.09 22.71
C GLU A 599 10.91 9.56 22.95
N ARG A 600 11.29 10.30 21.91
CA ARG A 600 11.64 11.72 22.03
C ARG A 600 10.42 12.61 22.23
N MET A 601 9.30 12.31 21.57
CA MET A 601 8.05 13.04 21.80
C MET A 601 7.57 12.83 23.23
N PHE A 602 7.62 11.59 23.75
CA PHE A 602 7.26 11.31 25.14
C PHE A 602 8.13 12.08 26.12
N ALA A 603 9.46 12.07 25.92
CA ALA A 603 10.39 12.81 26.78
C ALA A 603 10.14 14.33 26.77
N ALA A 604 9.75 14.90 25.62
CA ALA A 604 9.37 16.30 25.52
C ALA A 604 8.07 16.60 26.30
N LEU A 605 7.04 15.77 26.12
CA LEU A 605 5.77 15.90 26.85
C LEU A 605 5.97 15.76 28.37
N GLU A 606 6.77 14.77 28.81
CA GLU A 606 7.13 14.60 30.20
C GLU A 606 7.84 15.84 30.77
N GLY A 607 8.82 16.37 30.03
CA GLY A 607 9.59 17.53 30.42
C GLY A 607 8.76 18.82 30.57
N HIS A 608 7.66 18.93 29.80
CA HIS A 608 6.69 20.04 29.90
C HIS A 608 5.52 19.76 30.83
N GLY A 609 5.46 18.58 31.47
CA GLY A 609 4.42 18.22 32.43
C GLY A 609 3.08 17.84 31.80
N ALA A 610 3.05 17.51 30.53
CA ALA A 610 1.85 17.03 29.84
C ALA A 610 1.43 15.63 30.30
N THR A 611 0.14 15.32 30.21
CA THR A 611 -0.38 13.97 30.47
C THR A 611 -0.13 13.07 29.26
N ALA A 612 0.82 12.14 29.37
CA ALA A 612 1.16 11.24 28.28
C ALA A 612 1.44 9.81 28.77
N ARG A 613 1.20 8.83 27.90
CA ARG A 613 1.59 7.43 28.10
C ARG A 613 2.28 6.92 26.83
N LEU A 614 3.41 6.24 26.98
CA LEU A 614 4.12 5.59 25.88
C LEU A 614 4.15 4.08 26.11
N ILE A 615 3.75 3.34 25.06
CA ILE A 615 3.77 1.88 25.03
C ILE A 615 4.64 1.43 23.88
N MET A 616 5.70 0.67 24.19
CA MET A 616 6.60 0.10 23.22
C MET A 616 6.35 -1.41 23.10
N LEU A 617 5.93 -1.86 21.91
CA LEU A 617 5.59 -3.25 21.64
C LEU A 617 6.81 -3.99 21.11
N GLU A 618 7.37 -4.90 21.88
CA GLU A 618 8.51 -5.71 21.49
C GLU A 618 8.19 -6.56 20.25
N ASN A 619 9.15 -6.66 19.30
CA ASN A 619 9.08 -7.45 18.07
C ASN A 619 7.93 -7.08 17.11
N GLU A 620 7.14 -6.05 17.38
CA GLU A 620 6.14 -5.54 16.44
C GLU A 620 6.75 -4.54 15.46
N SER A 621 6.36 -4.70 14.20
CA SER A 621 6.70 -3.79 13.11
C SER A 621 5.76 -2.57 13.09
N HIS A 622 5.62 -1.92 11.92
CA HIS A 622 4.70 -0.80 11.72
C HIS A 622 3.23 -1.19 11.97
N GLY A 623 2.85 -2.44 11.74
CA GLY A 623 1.54 -3.02 12.08
C GLY A 623 1.70 -4.15 13.09
N TYR A 624 0.81 -4.22 14.07
CA TYR A 624 0.87 -5.15 15.20
C TYR A 624 0.16 -6.47 14.85
N ARG A 625 0.81 -7.61 15.08
CA ARG A 625 0.32 -8.92 14.65
C ARG A 625 0.19 -9.95 15.76
N ALA A 626 1.08 -9.93 16.75
CA ALA A 626 0.98 -10.87 17.87
C ALA A 626 -0.32 -10.64 18.63
N ARG A 627 -1.00 -11.73 18.98
CA ARG A 627 -2.27 -11.67 19.71
C ARG A 627 -2.15 -10.84 20.98
N GLU A 628 -1.08 -11.02 21.73
CA GLU A 628 -0.79 -10.34 22.98
C GLU A 628 -0.63 -8.83 22.75
N SER A 629 0.14 -8.42 21.73
CA SER A 629 0.30 -7.02 21.35
C SER A 629 -1.01 -6.38 20.91
N VAL A 630 -1.82 -7.10 20.12
CA VAL A 630 -3.14 -6.65 19.68
C VAL A 630 -4.08 -6.44 20.89
N MET A 631 -4.16 -7.41 21.77
CA MET A 631 -5.02 -7.34 22.96
C MET A 631 -4.58 -6.22 23.90
N HIS A 632 -3.28 -6.07 24.11
CA HIS A 632 -2.73 -5.00 24.94
C HIS A 632 -3.01 -3.62 24.33
N THR A 633 -2.79 -3.47 23.03
CA THR A 633 -3.13 -2.22 22.31
C THR A 633 -4.59 -1.83 22.48
N LEU A 634 -5.51 -2.79 22.33
CA LEU A 634 -6.95 -2.53 22.52
C LEU A 634 -7.30 -2.13 23.96
N ALA A 635 -6.73 -2.85 24.93
CA ALA A 635 -6.97 -2.55 26.35
C ALA A 635 -6.52 -1.13 26.72
N GLU A 636 -5.30 -0.76 26.31
CA GLU A 636 -4.74 0.56 26.57
C GLU A 636 -5.51 1.69 25.88
N MET A 637 -5.95 1.46 24.63
CA MET A 637 -6.76 2.45 23.91
C MET A 637 -8.10 2.69 24.61
N VAL A 638 -8.78 1.62 25.02
CA VAL A 638 -10.07 1.70 25.73
C VAL A 638 -9.89 2.36 27.10
N GLU A 639 -8.93 1.90 27.90
CA GLU A 639 -8.65 2.49 29.22
C GLU A 639 -8.34 3.99 29.13
N TRP A 640 -7.51 4.38 28.13
CA TRP A 640 -7.14 5.76 27.92
C TRP A 640 -8.35 6.67 27.67
N PHE A 641 -9.20 6.27 26.72
CA PHE A 641 -10.38 7.06 26.41
C PHE A 641 -11.49 6.92 27.47
N ASP A 642 -11.59 5.82 28.18
CA ASP A 642 -12.51 5.71 29.32
C ASP A 642 -12.16 6.72 30.42
N VAL A 643 -10.87 6.91 30.70
CA VAL A 643 -10.40 7.90 31.70
C VAL A 643 -10.54 9.32 31.20
N TYR A 644 -10.06 9.61 29.99
CA TYR A 644 -9.87 10.99 29.51
C TYR A 644 -10.97 11.51 28.59
N LEU A 645 -11.94 10.66 28.19
CA LEU A 645 -13.11 11.08 27.40
C LEU A 645 -14.43 10.71 28.12
N LYS A 646 -14.72 9.41 28.24
CA LYS A 646 -16.03 8.91 28.64
C LYS A 646 -16.39 9.33 30.05
N ASN A 647 -15.45 9.22 30.98
CA ASN A 647 -15.62 9.53 32.40
C ASN A 647 -14.88 10.82 32.81
N ALA A 648 -14.39 11.60 31.85
CA ALA A 648 -13.69 12.84 32.13
C ALA A 648 -14.68 13.90 32.67
N GLU A 649 -14.22 14.67 33.65
CA GLU A 649 -14.96 15.86 34.12
C GLU A 649 -15.04 16.90 32.97
N PRO A 650 -16.15 17.65 32.85
CA PRO A 650 -16.26 18.72 31.87
C PRO A 650 -15.09 19.72 31.97
N ARG A 651 -14.66 20.28 30.85
CA ARG A 651 -13.63 21.33 30.84
C ARG A 651 -14.09 22.51 31.68
N ARG A 652 -13.25 23.00 32.58
CA ARG A 652 -13.51 24.26 33.25
C ARG A 652 -13.24 25.37 32.27
N ILE A 653 -14.32 26.04 31.82
CA ILE A 653 -14.19 27.26 31.02
C ILE A 653 -13.69 28.33 31.99
N THR A 654 -12.43 28.67 31.91
CA THR A 654 -11.88 29.89 32.53
C THR A 654 -12.20 31.05 31.57
N PHE A 655 -13.19 31.86 31.93
CA PHE A 655 -13.52 33.09 31.22
C PHE A 655 -12.42 34.14 31.42
#